data_9094baeb00d7ecd4f37e1ce1218add18
#
_entry.id   9094baeb00d7ecd4f37e1ce1218add18
#
_cell.length_a   1.000
_cell.length_b   1.000
_cell.length_c   1.000
_cell.angle_alpha   90.00
_cell.angle_beta   90.00
_cell.angle_gamma   90.00
#
_symmetry.space_group_name_H-M   'P 1'
#
loop_
_entity.id
_entity.type
_entity.pdbx_description
1 polymer ?
#
loop_
_entity_poly.entity_id
_entity_poly.type
_entity_poly.pdbx_seq_one_letter_code
_entity_poly.pdbx_strand_id
1 'polypeptide(L)'
;MIDQQTRQRILDSAQILDVVSDFISLRRQGVSYVGLCPFHSDRNPSFYVNPAKNICKCFSCGEGGTPLNFIMKHEQLSYSDALKYLAKKYNIEVVEREESEEEKQRNSERESLFIINDYAAKYFQTQLTETEEGRTVGLAYFRERGIRPETIERFGLGYAPESKTAFTEQAIKSGYPLKRLAEVGLSIEYEDHPGKAIDRFRGRVIFPVRNLSGRYVAFGGRVMSKTAKTAKYVNSPESLIYSKSRELYGLYWAKSAISKLGKCYLVEGYTDVLSMYQAGNENVVSSSGTALTIDQIRLIRRFTTTITVLYDGDAAGIKAALRGIDLLLEEGFRIKVVLLPDGEDPDSFARSHSNTELQAYLDEHETDFIHFKIDLYHEEMERDPLRRAELISDIMRSIALIPDTIQRAVLIQSSSTALRMSEELLQSEVNKLRRQGVTAQGFTSPHRTAPVAPPTPSAPVPPSFTEPTPTEPAPSADEYLSPLVVEESIKPFERELMQLLLLYSDREIIIPQGLGTPEFEDEIYPEQDSTFILSYFIERELIMVGADQEYSPLFARFIAELRSECLEKQISPATYFANHPEAPLREITTALLAESDLLEYRPDQDLHIGGAGSPFSSRILGEEEEREEEARKEARYLGSLALRACNSYKMALLVRFIDGLHQEIKQAQRAGDSTKILECMTEIARLNVQKRRLSDLLGERTIIG
;
A
#
# COMPACT_ATOMS: atom_id res chain seq x y z
N MET A 1 -25.32 3.34 -2.22
CA MET A 1 -24.45 2.16 -1.98
C MET A 1 -25.23 0.90 -2.40
N ILE A 2 -24.61 -0.07 -3.10
CA ILE A 2 -25.30 -1.32 -3.51
C ILE A 2 -25.65 -2.11 -2.24
N ASP A 3 -26.91 -2.54 -2.12
CA ASP A 3 -27.34 -3.33 -0.96
C ASP A 3 -26.63 -4.69 -0.89
N GLN A 4 -26.61 -5.30 0.30
CA GLN A 4 -25.86 -6.52 0.56
C GLN A 4 -26.35 -7.72 -0.28
N GLN A 5 -27.65 -7.84 -0.47
CA GLN A 5 -28.26 -8.94 -1.23
C GLN A 5 -27.92 -8.83 -2.72
N THR A 6 -28.04 -7.64 -3.31
CA THR A 6 -27.65 -7.38 -4.70
C THR A 6 -26.14 -7.57 -4.90
N ARG A 7 -25.31 -7.12 -3.94
CA ARG A 7 -23.86 -7.35 -3.96
C ARG A 7 -23.55 -8.85 -4.01
N GLN A 8 -24.17 -9.64 -3.13
CA GLN A 8 -23.94 -11.09 -3.09
C GLN A 8 -24.36 -11.75 -4.41
N ARG A 9 -25.52 -11.39 -4.97
CA ARG A 9 -25.98 -11.89 -6.28
C ARG A 9 -24.99 -11.60 -7.40
N ILE A 10 -24.38 -10.41 -7.42
CA ILE A 10 -23.37 -10.04 -8.41
C ILE A 10 -22.14 -10.93 -8.27
N LEU A 11 -21.65 -11.11 -7.05
CA LEU A 11 -20.45 -11.90 -6.76
C LEU A 11 -20.65 -13.39 -7.08
N ASP A 12 -21.80 -13.94 -6.73
CA ASP A 12 -22.14 -15.35 -7.00
C ASP A 12 -22.32 -15.65 -8.49
N SER A 13 -22.79 -14.65 -9.26
CA SER A 13 -22.96 -14.77 -10.70
C SER A 13 -21.68 -14.58 -11.50
N ALA A 14 -20.69 -13.91 -10.93
CA ALA A 14 -19.45 -13.57 -11.62
C ALA A 14 -18.49 -14.77 -11.70
N GLN A 15 -18.32 -15.31 -12.92
CA GLN A 15 -17.42 -16.43 -13.20
C GLN A 15 -16.08 -15.94 -13.72
N ILE A 16 -14.97 -16.31 -13.05
CA ILE A 16 -13.62 -15.84 -13.40
C ILE A 16 -13.22 -16.15 -14.84
N LEU A 17 -13.56 -17.33 -15.32
CA LEU A 17 -13.26 -17.73 -16.70
C LEU A 17 -13.95 -16.84 -17.71
N ASP A 18 -15.23 -16.56 -17.51
CA ASP A 18 -16.06 -15.74 -18.38
C ASP A 18 -15.60 -14.26 -18.35
N VAL A 19 -15.27 -13.74 -17.16
CA VAL A 19 -14.78 -12.37 -17.00
C VAL A 19 -13.40 -12.18 -17.64
N VAL A 20 -12.46 -13.09 -17.39
CA VAL A 20 -11.09 -12.98 -17.89
C VAL A 20 -11.02 -13.22 -19.41
N SER A 21 -11.89 -14.09 -19.95
CA SER A 21 -11.93 -14.36 -21.38
C SER A 21 -12.35 -13.17 -22.24
N ASP A 22 -13.01 -12.17 -21.68
CA ASP A 22 -13.30 -10.91 -22.40
C ASP A 22 -12.04 -10.11 -22.74
N PHE A 23 -10.95 -10.33 -22.03
CA PHE A 23 -9.75 -9.49 -22.10
C PHE A 23 -8.53 -10.23 -22.65
N ILE A 24 -8.40 -11.53 -22.37
CA ILE A 24 -7.26 -12.33 -22.77
C ILE A 24 -7.67 -13.69 -23.35
N SER A 25 -6.89 -14.16 -24.31
CA SER A 25 -7.08 -15.51 -24.88
C SER A 25 -6.54 -16.56 -23.91
N LEU A 26 -7.40 -17.47 -23.49
CA LEU A 26 -7.06 -18.54 -22.56
C LEU A 26 -7.05 -19.91 -23.27
N ARG A 27 -6.06 -20.77 -22.92
CA ARG A 27 -6.02 -22.17 -23.33
C ARG A 27 -6.17 -23.07 -22.12
N ARG A 28 -6.87 -24.19 -22.29
CA ARG A 28 -7.08 -25.15 -21.19
C ARG A 28 -5.77 -25.88 -20.87
N GLN A 29 -5.47 -26.02 -19.57
CA GLN A 29 -4.35 -26.78 -19.05
C GLN A 29 -4.79 -27.53 -17.79
N GLY A 30 -5.13 -28.80 -17.94
CA GLY A 30 -5.72 -29.59 -16.87
C GLY A 30 -7.08 -29.07 -16.41
N VAL A 31 -7.21 -28.79 -15.12
CA VAL A 31 -8.42 -28.22 -14.49
C VAL A 31 -8.47 -26.68 -14.57
N SER A 32 -7.39 -26.05 -14.96
CA SER A 32 -7.24 -24.59 -15.08
C SER A 32 -7.12 -24.12 -16.53
N TYR A 33 -7.14 -22.83 -16.74
CA TYR A 33 -6.84 -22.19 -18.02
C TYR A 33 -5.63 -21.28 -17.85
N VAL A 34 -4.82 -21.14 -18.89
CA VAL A 34 -3.60 -20.33 -18.89
C VAL A 34 -3.54 -19.39 -20.08
N GLY A 35 -3.09 -18.17 -19.86
CA GLY A 35 -2.89 -17.14 -20.88
C GLY A 35 -1.71 -16.23 -20.56
N LEU A 36 -1.50 -15.23 -21.42
CA LEU A 36 -0.54 -14.16 -21.15
C LEU A 36 -1.12 -13.22 -20.08
N CYS A 37 -0.29 -12.79 -19.14
CA CYS A 37 -0.72 -11.91 -18.07
C CYS A 37 -1.08 -10.51 -18.60
N PRO A 38 -2.26 -9.94 -18.26
CA PRO A 38 -2.62 -8.59 -18.68
C PRO A 38 -1.99 -7.50 -17.80
N PHE A 39 -1.37 -7.86 -16.67
CA PHE A 39 -0.85 -6.93 -15.70
C PHE A 39 0.65 -6.64 -15.84
N HIS A 40 1.40 -7.48 -16.58
CA HIS A 40 2.80 -7.24 -16.91
C HIS A 40 3.12 -7.72 -18.33
N SER A 41 4.29 -7.33 -18.87
CA SER A 41 4.75 -7.79 -20.18
C SER A 41 5.17 -9.26 -20.09
N ASP A 42 4.31 -10.14 -20.55
CA ASP A 42 4.49 -11.59 -20.48
C ASP A 42 4.83 -12.16 -21.86
N ARG A 43 5.92 -12.95 -21.95
CA ARG A 43 6.32 -13.65 -23.16
C ARG A 43 5.89 -15.12 -23.16
N ASN A 44 5.72 -15.68 -21.97
CA ASN A 44 5.28 -17.06 -21.76
C ASN A 44 4.00 -17.05 -20.92
N PRO A 45 2.98 -17.85 -21.26
CA PRO A 45 1.74 -17.89 -20.51
C PRO A 45 1.97 -18.25 -19.05
N SER A 46 1.78 -17.29 -18.16
CA SER A 46 1.99 -17.39 -16.71
C SER A 46 0.75 -17.03 -15.87
N PHE A 47 -0.32 -16.60 -16.54
CA PHE A 47 -1.57 -16.22 -15.90
C PHE A 47 -2.57 -17.37 -15.89
N TYR A 48 -2.78 -17.94 -14.72
CA TYR A 48 -3.66 -19.10 -14.51
C TYR A 48 -5.04 -18.64 -14.03
N VAL A 49 -6.07 -19.28 -14.60
CA VAL A 49 -7.48 -19.07 -14.22
C VAL A 49 -8.05 -20.40 -13.78
N ASN A 50 -8.50 -20.50 -12.55
CA ASN A 50 -9.12 -21.70 -11.98
C ASN A 50 -10.62 -21.48 -11.83
N PRO A 51 -11.47 -22.07 -12.71
CA PRO A 51 -12.92 -21.90 -12.63
C PRO A 51 -13.56 -22.53 -11.40
N ALA A 52 -12.99 -23.63 -10.89
CA ALA A 52 -13.54 -24.33 -9.71
C ALA A 52 -13.40 -23.48 -8.43
N LYS A 53 -12.27 -22.76 -8.30
CA LYS A 53 -12.02 -21.83 -7.18
C LYS A 53 -12.51 -20.41 -7.47
N ASN A 54 -12.95 -20.13 -8.67
CA ASN A 54 -13.38 -18.82 -9.16
C ASN A 54 -12.33 -17.71 -8.97
N ILE A 55 -11.04 -18.02 -9.17
CA ILE A 55 -9.90 -17.11 -9.02
C ILE A 55 -8.93 -17.19 -10.19
N CYS A 56 -8.12 -16.14 -10.33
CA CYS A 56 -6.97 -16.11 -11.24
C CYS A 56 -5.70 -15.72 -10.48
N LYS A 57 -4.52 -16.16 -10.97
CA LYS A 57 -3.20 -15.76 -10.46
C LYS A 57 -2.13 -15.83 -11.54
N CYS A 58 -1.30 -14.81 -11.62
CA CYS A 58 -0.06 -14.84 -12.39
C CYS A 58 1.08 -15.33 -11.50
N PHE A 59 1.76 -16.41 -11.89
CA PHE A 59 2.90 -16.93 -11.15
C PHE A 59 4.20 -16.17 -11.42
N SER A 60 4.23 -15.26 -12.41
CA SER A 60 5.40 -14.42 -12.69
C SER A 60 5.40 -13.12 -11.89
N CYS A 61 4.26 -12.39 -11.85
CA CYS A 61 4.17 -11.11 -11.16
C CYS A 61 3.37 -11.15 -9.85
N GLY A 62 2.77 -12.31 -9.49
CA GLY A 62 1.98 -12.47 -8.28
C GLY A 62 0.55 -11.92 -8.34
N GLU A 63 0.21 -11.14 -9.38
CA GLU A 63 -1.11 -10.53 -9.54
C GLU A 63 -2.22 -11.55 -9.76
N GLY A 64 -3.39 -11.32 -9.14
CA GLY A 64 -4.54 -12.21 -9.29
C GLY A 64 -5.71 -11.81 -8.40
N GLY A 65 -6.68 -12.72 -8.26
CA GLY A 65 -7.83 -12.54 -7.40
C GLY A 65 -9.13 -13.09 -7.97
N THR A 66 -10.25 -12.66 -7.40
CA THR A 66 -11.61 -12.98 -7.84
C THR A 66 -11.98 -12.22 -9.12
N PRO A 67 -13.12 -12.53 -9.78
CA PRO A 67 -13.63 -11.75 -10.91
C PRO A 67 -13.69 -10.25 -10.62
N LEU A 68 -14.13 -9.88 -9.42
CA LEU A 68 -14.20 -8.49 -8.98
C LEU A 68 -12.81 -7.86 -8.90
N ASN A 69 -11.84 -8.55 -8.27
CA ASN A 69 -10.47 -8.07 -8.16
C ASN A 69 -9.81 -7.90 -9.52
N PHE A 70 -10.05 -8.85 -10.43
CA PHE A 70 -9.56 -8.77 -11.79
C PHE A 70 -10.07 -7.49 -12.50
N ILE A 71 -11.38 -7.24 -12.45
CA ILE A 71 -11.97 -6.03 -13.06
C ILE A 71 -11.47 -4.76 -12.38
N MET A 72 -11.38 -4.73 -11.04
CA MET A 72 -10.84 -3.57 -10.33
C MET A 72 -9.43 -3.22 -10.79
N LYS A 73 -8.57 -4.22 -10.96
CA LYS A 73 -7.17 -4.02 -11.37
C LYS A 73 -7.03 -3.76 -12.87
N HIS A 74 -7.71 -4.52 -13.71
CA HIS A 74 -7.60 -4.42 -15.16
C HIS A 74 -8.20 -3.11 -15.68
N GLU A 75 -9.42 -2.78 -15.27
CA GLU A 75 -10.13 -1.57 -15.69
C GLU A 75 -9.82 -0.37 -14.77
N GLN A 76 -9.04 -0.58 -13.70
CA GLN A 76 -8.68 0.43 -12.71
C GLN A 76 -9.90 1.10 -12.07
N LEU A 77 -10.92 0.31 -11.80
CA LEU A 77 -12.17 0.74 -11.22
C LEU A 77 -12.14 0.67 -9.69
N SER A 78 -12.98 1.53 -9.06
CA SER A 78 -13.27 1.38 -7.63
C SER A 78 -14.07 0.10 -7.38
N TYR A 79 -14.10 -0.35 -6.12
CA TYR A 79 -14.91 -1.51 -5.71
C TYR A 79 -16.38 -1.38 -6.17
N SER A 80 -16.99 -0.20 -5.96
CA SER A 80 -18.37 0.07 -6.34
C SER A 80 -18.58 0.05 -7.87
N ASP A 81 -17.63 0.64 -8.61
CA ASP A 81 -17.72 0.70 -10.08
C ASP A 81 -17.48 -0.68 -10.71
N ALA A 82 -16.58 -1.48 -10.14
CA ALA A 82 -16.36 -2.85 -10.58
C ALA A 82 -17.58 -3.75 -10.31
N LEU A 83 -18.29 -3.57 -9.18
CA LEU A 83 -19.55 -4.25 -8.92
C LEU A 83 -20.62 -3.83 -9.94
N LYS A 84 -20.73 -2.54 -10.28
CA LYS A 84 -21.65 -2.04 -11.30
C LYS A 84 -21.31 -2.61 -12.70
N TYR A 85 -20.02 -2.71 -13.00
CA TYR A 85 -19.53 -3.35 -14.24
C TYR A 85 -19.99 -4.80 -14.34
N LEU A 86 -19.75 -5.60 -13.28
CA LEU A 86 -20.18 -7.00 -13.22
C LEU A 86 -21.70 -7.14 -13.25
N ALA A 87 -22.43 -6.30 -12.52
CA ALA A 87 -23.90 -6.26 -12.55
C ALA A 87 -24.41 -6.05 -13.97
N LYS A 88 -23.82 -5.13 -14.73
CA LYS A 88 -24.17 -4.88 -16.13
C LYS A 88 -23.85 -6.08 -17.02
N LYS A 89 -22.67 -6.72 -16.84
CA LYS A 89 -22.27 -7.92 -17.60
C LYS A 89 -23.26 -9.07 -17.42
N TYR A 90 -23.71 -9.29 -16.18
CA TYR A 90 -24.62 -10.39 -15.83
C TYR A 90 -26.10 -10.00 -15.79
N ASN A 91 -26.47 -8.82 -16.29
CA ASN A 91 -27.84 -8.31 -16.33
C ASN A 91 -28.54 -8.32 -14.96
N ILE A 92 -27.81 -8.00 -13.90
CA ILE A 92 -28.34 -7.90 -12.54
C ILE A 92 -28.76 -6.46 -12.29
N GLU A 93 -30.02 -6.25 -11.95
CA GLU A 93 -30.52 -4.94 -11.55
C GLU A 93 -29.90 -4.57 -10.19
N VAL A 94 -29.26 -3.39 -10.15
CA VAL A 94 -28.60 -2.89 -8.95
C VAL A 94 -29.61 -2.10 -8.13
N VAL A 95 -30.05 -2.67 -7.01
CA VAL A 95 -30.83 -1.94 -6.02
C VAL A 95 -29.86 -1.11 -5.17
N GLU A 96 -29.84 0.19 -5.40
CA GLU A 96 -29.03 1.10 -4.59
C GLU A 96 -29.73 1.36 -3.25
N ARG A 97 -28.99 1.18 -2.13
CA ARG A 97 -29.48 1.60 -0.81
C ARG A 97 -29.79 3.09 -0.88
N GLU A 98 -30.93 3.50 -0.39
CA GLU A 98 -31.22 4.92 -0.24
C GLU A 98 -30.12 5.60 0.57
N GLU A 99 -29.38 6.49 -0.10
CA GLU A 99 -28.40 7.34 0.56
C GLU A 99 -29.14 8.26 1.54
N SER A 100 -28.51 8.54 2.69
CA SER A 100 -29.05 9.56 3.58
C SER A 100 -29.13 10.91 2.86
N GLU A 101 -30.04 11.78 3.26
CA GLU A 101 -30.17 13.11 2.65
C GLU A 101 -28.85 13.91 2.75
N GLU A 102 -28.07 13.70 3.81
CA GLU A 102 -26.75 14.29 3.99
C GLU A 102 -25.73 13.73 2.99
N GLU A 103 -25.73 12.40 2.73
CA GLU A 103 -24.86 11.77 1.73
C GLU A 103 -25.23 12.22 0.31
N LYS A 104 -26.50 12.28 -0.01
CA LYS A 104 -27.00 12.80 -1.30
C LYS A 104 -26.57 14.25 -1.50
N GLN A 105 -26.75 15.09 -0.47
CA GLN A 105 -26.35 16.48 -0.52
C GLN A 105 -24.84 16.63 -0.73
N ARG A 106 -24.01 15.87 0.02
CA ARG A 106 -22.56 15.89 -0.10
C ARG A 106 -22.09 15.39 -1.48
N ASN A 107 -22.72 14.34 -2.02
CA ASN A 107 -22.40 13.82 -3.36
C ASN A 107 -22.81 14.82 -4.44
N SER A 108 -23.97 15.47 -4.30
CA SER A 108 -24.43 16.55 -5.19
C SER A 108 -23.49 17.77 -5.15
N GLU A 109 -23.01 18.14 -3.96
CA GLU A 109 -22.02 19.22 -3.80
C GLU A 109 -20.70 18.87 -4.51
N ARG A 110 -20.17 17.67 -4.29
CA ARG A 110 -18.97 17.21 -4.99
C ARG A 110 -19.13 17.22 -6.51
N GLU A 111 -20.25 16.72 -7.01
CA GLU A 111 -20.51 16.68 -8.45
C GLU A 111 -20.60 18.08 -9.04
N SER A 112 -21.22 19.02 -8.34
CA SER A 112 -21.26 20.44 -8.74
C SER A 112 -19.86 21.06 -8.86
N LEU A 113 -18.93 20.71 -7.94
CA LEU A 113 -17.54 21.18 -8.01
C LEU A 113 -16.76 20.57 -9.19
N PHE A 114 -17.00 19.29 -9.51
CA PHE A 114 -16.43 18.67 -10.71
C PHE A 114 -16.92 19.32 -11.99
N ILE A 115 -18.21 19.60 -12.11
CA ILE A 115 -18.80 20.29 -13.27
C ILE A 115 -18.15 21.68 -13.46
N ILE A 116 -17.92 22.39 -12.38
CA ILE A 116 -17.24 23.71 -12.41
C ILE A 116 -15.81 23.56 -12.92
N ASN A 117 -15.05 22.57 -12.43
CA ASN A 117 -13.69 22.35 -12.89
C ASN A 117 -13.62 21.88 -14.34
N ASP A 118 -14.56 21.05 -14.80
CA ASP A 118 -14.68 20.66 -16.21
C ASP A 118 -14.96 21.90 -17.11
N TYR A 119 -15.85 22.79 -16.66
CA TYR A 119 -16.10 24.07 -17.33
C TYR A 119 -14.84 24.94 -17.38
N ALA A 120 -14.16 25.08 -16.26
CA ALA A 120 -12.94 25.90 -16.18
C ALA A 120 -11.82 25.35 -17.07
N ALA A 121 -11.62 24.03 -17.11
CA ALA A 121 -10.65 23.40 -18.00
C ALA A 121 -10.95 23.72 -19.46
N LYS A 122 -12.21 23.57 -19.88
CA LYS A 122 -12.64 23.89 -21.23
C LYS A 122 -12.46 25.39 -21.54
N TYR A 123 -12.81 26.26 -20.59
CA TYR A 123 -12.60 27.71 -20.75
C TYR A 123 -11.12 28.05 -21.00
N PHE A 124 -10.21 27.54 -20.15
CA PHE A 124 -8.79 27.83 -20.30
C PHE A 124 -8.18 27.25 -21.59
N GLN A 125 -8.66 26.09 -22.05
CA GLN A 125 -8.28 25.52 -23.36
C GLN A 125 -8.75 26.41 -24.51
N THR A 126 -10.01 26.83 -24.49
CA THR A 126 -10.58 27.78 -25.47
C THR A 126 -9.80 29.11 -25.47
N GLN A 127 -9.50 29.63 -24.28
CA GLN A 127 -8.69 30.85 -24.19
C GLN A 127 -7.31 30.68 -24.85
N LEU A 128 -6.66 29.51 -24.66
CA LEU A 128 -5.34 29.21 -25.23
C LEU A 128 -5.38 29.17 -26.77
N THR A 129 -6.40 28.55 -27.36
CA THR A 129 -6.42 28.19 -28.79
C THR A 129 -7.20 29.14 -29.65
N GLU A 130 -8.23 29.81 -29.13
CA GLU A 130 -9.17 30.57 -29.91
C GLU A 130 -8.99 32.11 -29.78
N THR A 131 -8.38 32.57 -28.66
CA THR A 131 -8.16 34.01 -28.48
C THR A 131 -6.82 34.48 -29.05
N GLU A 132 -6.72 35.75 -29.41
CA GLU A 132 -5.48 36.37 -29.88
C GLU A 132 -4.42 36.37 -28.77
N GLU A 133 -4.80 36.81 -27.55
CA GLU A 133 -3.92 36.79 -26.38
C GLU A 133 -3.43 35.36 -26.06
N GLY A 134 -4.30 34.37 -26.07
CA GLY A 134 -3.94 32.98 -25.86
C GLY A 134 -2.93 32.46 -26.87
N ARG A 135 -3.10 32.78 -28.14
CA ARG A 135 -2.19 32.35 -29.20
C ARG A 135 -0.85 33.06 -29.16
N THR A 136 -0.85 34.35 -28.92
CA THR A 136 0.38 35.19 -28.94
C THR A 136 1.19 35.09 -27.67
N VAL A 137 0.57 34.80 -26.53
CA VAL A 137 1.23 34.73 -25.22
C VAL A 137 1.27 33.27 -24.72
N GLY A 138 0.12 32.60 -24.57
CA GLY A 138 0.02 31.25 -23.99
C GLY A 138 0.65 30.18 -24.87
N LEU A 139 0.23 30.07 -26.15
CA LEU A 139 0.82 29.13 -27.10
C LEU A 139 2.26 29.42 -27.42
N ALA A 140 2.67 30.73 -27.51
CA ALA A 140 4.07 31.09 -27.71
C ALA A 140 4.94 30.54 -26.58
N TYR A 141 4.50 30.68 -25.32
CA TYR A 141 5.20 30.12 -24.17
C TYR A 141 5.41 28.60 -24.28
N PHE A 142 4.38 27.84 -24.65
CA PHE A 142 4.51 26.37 -24.79
C PHE A 142 5.41 26.00 -25.97
N ARG A 143 5.35 26.76 -27.10
CA ARG A 143 6.23 26.54 -28.26
C ARG A 143 7.70 26.85 -27.94
N GLU A 144 7.98 27.95 -27.24
CA GLU A 144 9.33 28.28 -26.76
C GLU A 144 9.92 27.20 -25.86
N ARG A 145 9.05 26.49 -25.13
CA ARG A 145 9.43 25.33 -24.31
C ARG A 145 9.41 23.99 -25.06
N GLY A 146 9.21 24.04 -26.38
CA GLY A 146 9.21 22.84 -27.21
C GLY A 146 8.04 21.88 -26.93
N ILE A 147 6.97 22.32 -26.24
CA ILE A 147 5.79 21.49 -25.99
C ILE A 147 4.97 21.39 -27.27
N ARG A 148 4.72 20.14 -27.73
CA ARG A 148 4.02 19.86 -28.99
C ARG A 148 2.50 20.04 -28.86
N PRO A 149 1.79 20.35 -29.96
CA PRO A 149 0.32 20.48 -29.94
C PRO A 149 -0.39 19.24 -29.39
N GLU A 150 0.08 18.03 -29.70
CA GLU A 150 -0.49 16.78 -29.23
C GLU A 150 -0.37 16.66 -27.70
N THR A 151 0.74 17.11 -27.13
CA THR A 151 0.95 17.14 -25.67
C THR A 151 0.04 18.18 -25.01
N ILE A 152 -0.10 19.38 -25.63
CA ILE A 152 -1.01 20.42 -25.14
C ILE A 152 -2.44 19.90 -25.08
N GLU A 153 -2.92 19.25 -26.13
CA GLU A 153 -4.26 18.68 -26.20
C GLU A 153 -4.44 17.54 -25.21
N ARG A 154 -3.48 16.59 -25.18
CA ARG A 154 -3.56 15.40 -24.31
C ARG A 154 -3.62 15.77 -22.83
N PHE A 155 -2.82 16.71 -22.37
CA PHE A 155 -2.81 17.18 -20.99
C PHE A 155 -3.88 18.23 -20.70
N GLY A 156 -4.53 18.75 -21.75
CA GLY A 156 -5.57 19.76 -21.63
C GLY A 156 -5.04 21.10 -21.14
N LEU A 157 -3.83 21.46 -21.57
CA LEU A 157 -3.18 22.70 -21.15
C LEU A 157 -4.01 23.92 -21.57
N GLY A 158 -3.94 24.99 -20.80
CA GLY A 158 -4.78 26.17 -21.00
C GLY A 158 -4.04 27.49 -20.76
N TYR A 159 -4.79 28.57 -20.91
CA TYR A 159 -4.37 29.91 -20.63
C TYR A 159 -5.44 30.69 -19.87
N ALA A 160 -5.06 31.41 -18.83
CA ALA A 160 -5.91 32.35 -18.12
C ALA A 160 -5.51 33.76 -18.49
N PRO A 161 -6.42 34.59 -19.06
CA PRO A 161 -6.14 35.93 -19.51
C PRO A 161 -5.61 36.87 -18.41
N GLU A 162 -4.94 37.96 -18.77
CA GLU A 162 -4.43 38.97 -17.85
C GLU A 162 -5.56 39.73 -17.10
N SER A 163 -6.76 39.74 -17.67
CA SER A 163 -7.94 40.35 -17.06
C SER A 163 -8.17 39.84 -15.64
N LYS A 164 -8.61 40.75 -14.75
CA LYS A 164 -8.83 40.44 -13.34
C LYS A 164 -10.07 39.57 -13.08
N THR A 165 -11.08 39.59 -13.97
CA THR A 165 -12.41 39.07 -13.71
C THR A 165 -12.98 38.28 -14.89
N ALA A 166 -12.23 38.10 -15.98
CA ALA A 166 -12.76 37.48 -17.22
C ALA A 166 -13.36 36.14 -17.03
N PHE A 167 -12.68 35.23 -16.31
CA PHE A 167 -13.20 33.90 -16.02
C PHE A 167 -14.42 33.98 -15.08
N THR A 168 -14.28 34.71 -13.96
CA THR A 168 -15.34 34.80 -12.93
C THR A 168 -16.64 35.36 -13.52
N GLU A 169 -16.57 36.44 -14.31
CA GLU A 169 -17.73 37.03 -14.98
C GLU A 169 -18.38 36.10 -15.99
N GLN A 170 -17.56 35.38 -16.77
CA GLN A 170 -18.05 34.41 -17.74
C GLN A 170 -18.71 33.23 -17.06
N ALA A 171 -18.14 32.71 -15.98
CA ALA A 171 -18.67 31.61 -15.22
C ALA A 171 -20.00 31.96 -14.54
N ILE A 172 -20.11 33.17 -13.94
CA ILE A 172 -21.37 33.65 -13.35
C ILE A 172 -22.45 33.81 -14.42
N LYS A 173 -22.12 34.37 -15.61
CA LYS A 173 -23.04 34.45 -16.74
C LYS A 173 -23.52 33.07 -17.22
N SER A 174 -22.66 32.06 -17.08
CA SER A 174 -23.00 30.66 -17.41
C SER A 174 -23.77 29.94 -16.30
N GLY A 175 -24.15 30.64 -15.20
CA GLY A 175 -24.98 30.13 -14.12
C GLY A 175 -24.21 29.52 -12.94
N TYR A 176 -22.89 29.61 -12.90
CA TYR A 176 -22.10 29.07 -11.79
C TYR A 176 -22.02 30.06 -10.62
N PRO A 177 -22.41 29.65 -9.36
CA PRO A 177 -22.40 30.54 -8.21
C PRO A 177 -20.97 30.92 -7.80
N LEU A 178 -20.73 32.22 -7.50
CA LEU A 178 -19.42 32.72 -7.05
C LEU A 178 -18.86 31.93 -5.87
N LYS A 179 -19.70 31.58 -4.89
CA LYS A 179 -19.31 30.78 -3.73
C LYS A 179 -18.64 29.46 -4.14
N ARG A 180 -19.20 28.75 -5.13
CA ARG A 180 -18.64 27.48 -5.63
C ARG A 180 -17.34 27.67 -6.41
N LEU A 181 -17.21 28.80 -7.17
CA LEU A 181 -15.98 29.18 -7.84
C LEU A 181 -14.85 29.48 -6.84
N ALA A 182 -15.20 30.08 -5.71
CA ALA A 182 -14.24 30.33 -4.62
C ALA A 182 -13.85 29.03 -3.89
N GLU A 183 -14.78 28.12 -3.64
CA GLU A 183 -14.55 26.82 -2.98
C GLU A 183 -13.52 25.95 -3.75
N VAL A 184 -13.55 25.93 -5.08
CA VAL A 184 -12.55 25.23 -5.91
C VAL A 184 -11.32 26.08 -6.19
N GLY A 185 -11.28 27.32 -5.70
CA GLY A 185 -10.15 28.25 -5.83
C GLY A 185 -9.92 28.74 -7.25
N LEU A 186 -10.95 28.88 -8.07
CA LEU A 186 -10.89 29.55 -9.38
C LEU A 186 -11.02 31.06 -9.25
N SER A 187 -11.82 31.52 -8.29
CA SER A 187 -12.02 32.92 -7.95
C SER A 187 -11.59 33.20 -6.51
N ILE A 188 -11.13 34.41 -6.22
CA ILE A 188 -10.81 34.89 -4.87
C ILE A 188 -11.81 36.01 -4.56
N GLU A 189 -12.71 35.76 -3.61
CA GLU A 189 -13.67 36.76 -3.14
C GLU A 189 -13.00 37.75 -2.18
N TYR A 190 -13.34 39.01 -2.27
CA TYR A 190 -12.82 40.04 -1.38
C TYR A 190 -13.57 40.00 -0.05
N GLU A 191 -12.83 39.91 1.06
CA GLU A 191 -13.42 39.89 2.42
C GLU A 191 -14.21 41.17 2.70
N ASP A 192 -13.69 42.34 2.29
CA ASP A 192 -14.28 43.67 2.50
C ASP A 192 -15.44 43.99 1.52
N HIS A 193 -15.62 43.19 0.47
CA HIS A 193 -16.62 43.45 -0.58
C HIS A 193 -17.29 42.14 -1.03
N PRO A 194 -18.26 41.60 -0.25
CA PRO A 194 -18.99 40.41 -0.63
C PRO A 194 -19.62 40.51 -2.01
N GLY A 195 -19.48 39.49 -2.83
CA GLY A 195 -19.96 39.44 -4.20
C GLY A 195 -18.99 40.03 -5.26
N LYS A 196 -17.84 40.60 -4.85
CA LYS A 196 -16.75 40.98 -5.76
C LYS A 196 -15.63 39.98 -5.65
N ALA A 197 -15.14 39.51 -6.77
CA ALA A 197 -14.06 38.53 -6.81
C ALA A 197 -13.09 38.82 -7.97
N ILE A 198 -11.90 38.27 -7.87
CA ILE A 198 -10.88 38.26 -8.93
C ILE A 198 -10.52 36.84 -9.30
N ASP A 199 -10.08 36.69 -10.55
CA ASP A 199 -9.57 35.41 -11.07
C ASP A 199 -8.24 35.05 -10.40
N ARG A 200 -8.14 33.82 -9.88
CA ARG A 200 -6.93 33.34 -9.21
C ARG A 200 -5.75 33.18 -10.15
N PHE A 201 -5.99 32.70 -11.36
CA PHE A 201 -4.95 32.28 -12.32
C PHE A 201 -4.63 33.28 -13.40
N ARG A 202 -5.08 34.52 -13.28
CA ARG A 202 -4.87 35.58 -14.32
C ARG A 202 -3.42 35.67 -14.79
N GLY A 203 -3.24 35.86 -16.11
CA GLY A 203 -1.93 36.04 -16.75
C GLY A 203 -1.02 34.81 -16.63
N ARG A 204 -1.61 33.58 -16.66
CA ARG A 204 -0.86 32.34 -16.45
C ARG A 204 -1.20 31.27 -17.48
N VAL A 205 -0.21 30.49 -17.85
CA VAL A 205 -0.47 29.17 -18.47
C VAL A 205 -0.96 28.20 -17.43
N ILE A 206 -1.91 27.32 -17.82
CA ILE A 206 -2.65 26.47 -16.92
C ILE A 206 -2.32 24.99 -17.17
N PHE A 207 -2.06 24.29 -16.07
CA PHE A 207 -1.82 22.84 -15.99
C PHE A 207 -2.98 22.20 -15.22
N PRO A 208 -3.95 21.59 -15.89
CA PRO A 208 -5.07 20.94 -15.20
C PRO A 208 -4.61 19.68 -14.47
N VAL A 209 -5.01 19.51 -13.22
CA VAL A 209 -4.75 18.31 -12.42
C VAL A 209 -5.93 17.39 -12.51
N ARG A 210 -5.69 16.13 -12.88
CA ARG A 210 -6.70 15.06 -12.93
C ARG A 210 -6.47 14.03 -11.83
N ASN A 211 -7.54 13.57 -11.22
CA ASN A 211 -7.49 12.42 -10.35
C ASN A 211 -7.36 11.10 -11.15
N LEU A 212 -7.23 9.96 -10.48
CA LEU A 212 -7.09 8.64 -11.11
C LEU A 212 -8.25 8.29 -12.06
N SER A 213 -9.47 8.77 -11.81
CA SER A 213 -10.63 8.57 -12.69
C SER A 213 -10.70 9.54 -13.88
N GLY A 214 -9.73 10.46 -13.99
CA GLY A 214 -9.63 11.39 -15.11
C GLY A 214 -10.46 12.68 -14.96
N ARG A 215 -11.14 12.89 -13.80
CA ARG A 215 -11.88 14.13 -13.51
C ARG A 215 -10.90 15.26 -13.15
N TYR A 216 -11.20 16.46 -13.60
CA TYR A 216 -10.44 17.66 -13.21
C TYR A 216 -10.72 18.02 -11.74
N VAL A 217 -9.68 18.02 -10.90
CA VAL A 217 -9.78 18.29 -9.46
C VAL A 217 -9.19 19.63 -9.08
N ALA A 218 -8.18 20.11 -9.82
CA ALA A 218 -7.45 21.33 -9.51
C ALA A 218 -6.74 21.88 -10.75
N PHE A 219 -6.06 23.02 -10.58
CA PHE A 219 -5.24 23.66 -11.59
C PHE A 219 -3.94 24.18 -10.99
N GLY A 220 -2.84 24.06 -11.75
CA GLY A 220 -1.61 24.79 -11.54
C GLY A 220 -1.52 25.93 -12.55
N GLY A 221 -1.08 27.10 -12.12
CA GLY A 221 -0.89 28.25 -12.99
C GLY A 221 0.52 28.81 -12.91
N ARG A 222 1.27 28.87 -14.02
CA ARG A 222 2.61 29.43 -14.09
C ARG A 222 2.61 30.81 -14.77
N VAL A 223 3.21 31.81 -14.11
CA VAL A 223 3.43 33.10 -14.70
C VAL A 223 4.52 33.03 -15.79
N MET A 224 4.32 33.70 -16.90
CA MET A 224 5.25 33.68 -18.05
C MET A 224 6.36 34.72 -17.93
N SER A 225 6.08 35.89 -17.33
CA SER A 225 7.05 36.98 -17.18
C SER A 225 8.10 36.65 -16.11
N LYS A 226 9.39 36.78 -16.47
CA LYS A 226 10.51 36.63 -15.52
C LYS A 226 10.61 37.80 -14.53
N THR A 227 9.96 38.94 -14.82
CA THR A 227 10.00 40.16 -14.01
C THR A 227 8.76 40.35 -13.12
N ALA A 228 7.81 39.40 -13.16
CA ALA A 228 6.60 39.47 -12.35
C ALA A 228 6.93 39.41 -10.86
N LYS A 229 6.42 40.37 -10.09
CA LYS A 229 6.52 40.40 -8.61
C LYS A 229 5.60 39.40 -7.89
N THR A 230 5.09 38.39 -8.61
CA THR A 230 4.16 37.38 -8.10
C THR A 230 4.83 36.03 -8.09
N ALA A 231 4.29 35.08 -7.29
CA ALA A 231 4.79 33.71 -7.23
C ALA A 231 4.84 33.07 -8.63
N LYS A 232 5.96 32.42 -8.95
CA LYS A 232 6.19 31.72 -10.24
C LYS A 232 5.07 30.72 -10.54
N TYR A 233 4.66 29.92 -9.54
CA TYR A 233 3.54 28.99 -9.61
C TYR A 233 2.48 29.33 -8.57
N VAL A 234 1.22 29.13 -8.93
CA VAL A 234 0.04 29.18 -8.05
C VAL A 234 -0.78 27.93 -8.31
N ASN A 235 -1.16 27.23 -7.25
CA ASN A 235 -2.02 26.04 -7.33
C ASN A 235 -3.40 26.33 -6.74
N SER A 236 -4.40 25.50 -7.10
CA SER A 236 -5.69 25.48 -6.40
C SER A 236 -5.48 25.20 -4.92
N PRO A 237 -6.30 25.78 -4.04
CA PRO A 237 -6.32 25.44 -2.61
C PRO A 237 -6.92 24.04 -2.38
N GLU A 238 -6.82 23.54 -1.16
CA GLU A 238 -7.58 22.37 -0.72
C GLU A 238 -9.08 22.59 -0.91
N SER A 239 -9.81 21.55 -1.32
CA SER A 239 -11.26 21.60 -1.50
C SER A 239 -11.89 20.22 -1.26
N LEU A 240 -13.23 20.13 -1.29
CA LEU A 240 -13.96 18.87 -1.14
C LEU A 240 -13.57 17.80 -2.20
N ILE A 241 -13.04 18.22 -3.36
CA ILE A 241 -12.65 17.34 -4.48
C ILE A 241 -11.13 17.30 -4.74
N TYR A 242 -10.35 18.09 -4.04
CA TYR A 242 -8.90 18.17 -4.22
C TYR A 242 -8.15 18.22 -2.91
N SER A 243 -7.22 17.32 -2.73
CA SER A 243 -6.20 17.39 -1.69
C SER A 243 -4.81 17.30 -2.32
N LYS A 244 -4.03 18.35 -2.15
CA LYS A 244 -2.67 18.46 -2.72
C LYS A 244 -1.74 17.34 -2.21
N SER A 245 -1.97 16.89 -0.98
CA SER A 245 -1.22 15.81 -0.36
C SER A 245 -1.58 14.42 -0.91
N ARG A 246 -2.66 14.28 -1.68
CA ARG A 246 -3.21 13.01 -2.18
C ARG A 246 -3.22 12.90 -3.69
N GLU A 247 -2.80 13.94 -4.41
CA GLU A 247 -2.79 13.94 -5.86
C GLU A 247 -1.37 14.09 -6.40
N LEU A 248 -1.09 13.44 -7.53
CA LEU A 248 0.16 13.55 -8.27
C LEU A 248 -0.14 14.00 -9.70
N TYR A 249 0.53 15.04 -10.15
CA TYR A 249 0.40 15.46 -11.54
C TYR A 249 1.04 14.42 -12.48
N GLY A 250 0.37 14.16 -13.58
CA GLY A 250 0.81 13.15 -14.56
C GLY A 250 0.24 11.77 -14.32
N LEU A 251 -0.14 11.39 -13.09
CA LEU A 251 -0.47 10.02 -12.71
C LEU A 251 -1.65 9.44 -13.52
N TYR A 252 -2.67 10.23 -13.84
CA TYR A 252 -3.78 9.78 -14.69
C TYR A 252 -3.30 9.20 -16.02
N TRP A 253 -2.34 9.84 -16.67
CA TRP A 253 -1.77 9.38 -17.95
C TRP A 253 -0.69 8.33 -17.75
N ALA A 254 0.09 8.42 -16.68
CA ALA A 254 1.24 7.57 -16.39
C ALA A 254 0.87 6.18 -15.85
N LYS A 255 -0.26 6.01 -15.17
CA LYS A 255 -0.63 4.79 -14.43
C LYS A 255 -0.49 3.50 -15.23
N SER A 256 -0.90 3.50 -16.49
CA SER A 256 -0.81 2.34 -17.38
C SER A 256 0.65 2.02 -17.75
N ALA A 257 1.45 3.05 -18.07
CA ALA A 257 2.87 2.91 -18.38
C ALA A 257 3.66 2.48 -17.14
N ILE A 258 3.36 3.03 -15.95
CA ILE A 258 3.97 2.63 -14.68
C ILE A 258 3.74 1.15 -14.42
N SER A 259 2.51 0.67 -14.51
CA SER A 259 2.18 -0.76 -14.30
C SER A 259 2.85 -1.66 -15.33
N LYS A 260 2.88 -1.26 -16.60
CA LYS A 260 3.47 -2.03 -17.69
C LYS A 260 5.00 -2.15 -17.57
N LEU A 261 5.66 -1.04 -17.20
CA LEU A 261 7.13 -0.97 -17.08
C LEU A 261 7.62 -1.40 -15.70
N GLY A 262 6.71 -1.50 -14.70
CA GLY A 262 7.06 -1.81 -13.32
C GLY A 262 7.92 -0.73 -12.65
N LYS A 263 7.92 0.52 -13.17
CA LYS A 263 8.81 1.61 -12.77
C LYS A 263 8.10 2.96 -12.90
N CYS A 264 8.32 3.86 -11.95
CA CYS A 264 7.82 5.23 -11.97
C CYS A 264 8.98 6.23 -11.92
N TYR A 265 8.98 7.21 -12.81
CA TYR A 265 9.84 8.39 -12.70
C TYR A 265 9.15 9.46 -11.86
N LEU A 266 9.85 9.98 -10.85
CA LEU A 266 9.40 11.09 -10.03
C LEU A 266 10.23 12.32 -10.33
N VAL A 267 9.56 13.42 -10.71
CA VAL A 267 10.15 14.73 -11.00
C VAL A 267 9.48 15.80 -10.13
N GLU A 268 9.98 17.04 -10.16
CA GLU A 268 9.50 18.11 -9.27
C GLU A 268 8.27 18.85 -9.80
N GLY A 269 8.24 19.18 -11.09
CA GLY A 269 7.31 20.17 -11.64
C GLY A 269 6.41 19.68 -12.78
N TYR A 270 5.48 20.53 -13.17
CA TYR A 270 4.54 20.29 -14.27
C TYR A 270 5.27 20.17 -15.62
N THR A 271 6.23 21.07 -15.86
CA THR A 271 6.98 21.12 -17.13
C THR A 271 7.84 19.88 -17.31
N ASP A 272 8.44 19.38 -16.22
CA ASP A 272 9.28 18.18 -16.25
C ASP A 272 8.47 16.95 -16.67
N VAL A 273 7.25 16.82 -16.14
CA VAL A 273 6.33 15.74 -16.56
C VAL A 273 6.01 15.84 -18.06
N LEU A 274 5.73 17.04 -18.57
CA LEU A 274 5.39 17.21 -19.99
C LEU A 274 6.56 16.88 -20.90
N SER A 275 7.77 17.35 -20.57
CA SER A 275 8.97 17.15 -21.37
C SER A 275 9.43 15.70 -21.35
N MET A 276 9.42 15.05 -20.17
CA MET A 276 9.71 13.60 -20.02
C MET A 276 8.69 12.75 -20.76
N TYR A 277 7.40 13.05 -20.61
CA TYR A 277 6.33 12.35 -21.32
C TYR A 277 6.51 12.46 -22.85
N GLN A 278 6.78 13.65 -23.34
CA GLN A 278 6.99 13.92 -24.77
C GLN A 278 8.25 13.26 -25.32
N ALA A 279 9.26 13.05 -24.47
CA ALA A 279 10.48 12.30 -24.81
C ALA A 279 10.30 10.77 -24.76
N GLY A 280 9.07 10.27 -24.53
CA GLY A 280 8.74 8.83 -24.52
C GLY A 280 8.70 8.18 -23.13
N ASN A 281 9.01 8.92 -22.05
CA ASN A 281 8.93 8.44 -20.67
C ASN A 281 7.53 8.72 -20.12
N GLU A 282 6.54 7.89 -20.57
CA GLU A 282 5.14 8.09 -20.18
C GLU A 282 4.86 7.77 -18.71
N ASN A 283 5.75 7.03 -18.02
CA ASN A 283 5.64 6.60 -16.64
C ASN A 283 6.16 7.65 -15.63
N VAL A 284 5.96 8.94 -15.92
CA VAL A 284 6.46 10.07 -15.13
C VAL A 284 5.35 10.80 -14.37
N VAL A 285 5.63 11.17 -13.11
CA VAL A 285 4.73 11.93 -12.23
C VAL A 285 5.48 13.00 -11.46
N SER A 286 4.75 14.04 -10.96
CA SER A 286 5.36 15.03 -10.06
C SER A 286 4.49 15.35 -8.85
N SER A 287 5.16 15.72 -7.74
CA SER A 287 4.51 16.25 -6.53
C SER A 287 4.07 17.72 -6.67
N SER A 288 4.45 18.38 -7.79
CA SER A 288 4.01 19.72 -8.20
C SER A 288 4.28 20.83 -7.16
N GLY A 289 5.53 20.91 -6.69
CA GLY A 289 6.00 21.98 -5.81
C GLY A 289 5.62 21.82 -4.34
N THR A 290 5.47 20.58 -3.89
CA THR A 290 5.40 20.18 -2.46
C THR A 290 6.38 19.06 -2.18
N ALA A 291 6.81 18.94 -0.90
CA ALA A 291 7.47 17.75 -0.46
C ALA A 291 6.55 16.54 -0.68
N LEU A 292 7.13 15.40 -1.07
CA LEU A 292 6.40 14.15 -1.28
C LEU A 292 5.75 13.70 0.04
N THR A 293 4.49 13.29 -0.02
CA THR A 293 3.71 12.86 1.14
C THR A 293 3.51 11.34 1.14
N ILE A 294 3.21 10.78 2.31
CA ILE A 294 2.91 9.35 2.46
C ILE A 294 1.71 8.94 1.57
N ASP A 295 0.65 9.77 1.51
CA ASP A 295 -0.51 9.48 0.68
C ASP A 295 -0.16 9.43 -0.82
N GLN A 296 0.71 10.33 -1.30
CA GLN A 296 1.22 10.32 -2.67
C GLN A 296 2.11 9.09 -2.95
N ILE A 297 2.94 8.70 -2.00
CA ILE A 297 3.77 7.49 -2.08
C ILE A 297 2.88 6.24 -2.18
N ARG A 298 1.88 6.11 -1.33
CA ARG A 298 0.90 5.02 -1.37
C ARG A 298 0.08 5.00 -2.65
N LEU A 299 -0.14 6.15 -3.25
CA LEU A 299 -0.82 6.25 -4.54
C LEU A 299 0.03 5.65 -5.67
N ILE A 300 1.35 5.94 -5.72
CA ILE A 300 2.29 5.31 -6.68
C ILE A 300 2.40 3.81 -6.44
N ARG A 301 2.41 3.38 -5.17
CA ARG A 301 2.55 1.99 -4.76
C ARG A 301 1.48 1.06 -5.34
N ARG A 302 0.30 1.60 -5.66
CA ARG A 302 -0.77 0.85 -6.34
C ARG A 302 -0.37 0.32 -7.72
N PHE A 303 0.68 0.87 -8.33
CA PHE A 303 1.10 0.58 -9.69
C PHE A 303 2.51 0.00 -9.78
N THR A 304 3.41 0.35 -8.85
CA THR A 304 4.79 -0.16 -8.80
C THR A 304 5.41 0.03 -7.42
N THR A 305 6.41 -0.80 -7.11
CA THR A 305 7.30 -0.65 -5.95
C THR A 305 8.70 -0.15 -6.35
N THR A 306 8.92 0.21 -7.61
CA THR A 306 10.20 0.74 -8.10
C THR A 306 10.03 2.19 -8.55
N ILE A 307 10.81 3.09 -7.98
CA ILE A 307 10.78 4.51 -8.30
C ILE A 307 12.17 5.01 -8.66
N THR A 308 12.28 5.80 -9.72
CA THR A 308 13.50 6.52 -10.05
C THR A 308 13.24 8.00 -9.89
N VAL A 309 13.99 8.63 -9.02
CA VAL A 309 13.88 10.06 -8.74
C VAL A 309 14.89 10.83 -9.58
N LEU A 310 14.40 11.79 -10.36
CA LEU A 310 15.24 12.68 -11.15
C LEU A 310 15.32 14.02 -10.42
N TYR A 311 16.55 14.46 -10.18
CA TYR A 311 16.81 15.70 -9.45
C TYR A 311 17.52 16.70 -10.31
N ASP A 312 17.17 17.97 -10.05
CA ASP A 312 17.95 19.10 -10.51
C ASP A 312 19.39 19.00 -9.95
N GLY A 313 20.40 19.32 -10.75
CA GLY A 313 21.80 19.20 -10.36
C GLY A 313 22.25 20.21 -9.27
N ASP A 314 21.34 20.83 -8.51
CA ASP A 314 21.67 21.80 -7.49
C ASP A 314 21.65 21.22 -6.06
N ALA A 315 22.48 21.80 -5.16
CA ALA A 315 22.62 21.33 -3.77
C ALA A 315 21.31 21.46 -2.95
N ALA A 316 20.38 22.34 -3.31
CA ALA A 316 19.11 22.52 -2.62
C ALA A 316 18.10 21.44 -3.02
N GLY A 317 18.06 21.09 -4.31
CA GLY A 317 17.29 19.98 -4.86
C GLY A 317 17.71 18.66 -4.20
N ILE A 318 19.00 18.36 -4.17
CA ILE A 318 19.54 17.14 -3.53
C ILE A 318 19.11 17.01 -2.06
N LYS A 319 19.17 18.12 -1.28
CA LYS A 319 18.79 18.09 0.14
C LYS A 319 17.27 17.94 0.37
N ALA A 320 16.46 18.50 -0.51
CA ALA A 320 15.00 18.32 -0.48
C ALA A 320 14.64 16.88 -0.82
N ALA A 321 15.35 16.30 -1.73
CA ALA A 321 15.33 14.96 -2.20
C ALA A 321 15.52 13.93 -1.11
N LEU A 322 16.61 14.01 -0.38
CA LEU A 322 16.99 13.06 0.67
C LEU A 322 15.86 12.86 1.69
N ARG A 323 15.09 13.91 2.00
CA ARG A 323 13.96 13.82 2.93
C ARG A 323 12.76 13.05 2.36
N GLY A 324 12.46 13.21 1.08
CA GLY A 324 11.39 12.47 0.41
C GLY A 324 11.71 10.98 0.23
N ILE A 325 13.01 10.67 0.08
CA ILE A 325 13.48 9.30 -0.14
C ILE A 325 13.34 8.45 1.12
N ASP A 326 13.61 8.98 2.31
CA ASP A 326 13.46 8.22 3.55
C ASP A 326 12.01 7.72 3.74
N LEU A 327 11.01 8.51 3.35
CA LEU A 327 9.60 8.09 3.35
C LEU A 327 9.34 6.96 2.34
N LEU A 328 9.97 7.01 1.16
CA LEU A 328 9.85 5.94 0.15
C LEU A 328 10.51 4.65 0.62
N LEU A 329 11.67 4.73 1.31
CA LEU A 329 12.35 3.56 1.90
C LEU A 329 11.48 2.91 2.97
N GLU A 330 10.89 3.70 3.86
CA GLU A 330 9.99 3.24 4.93
C GLU A 330 8.76 2.54 4.37
N GLU A 331 8.19 3.03 3.26
CA GLU A 331 7.09 2.41 2.53
C GLU A 331 7.54 1.25 1.61
N GLY A 332 8.79 0.81 1.67
CA GLY A 332 9.31 -0.40 1.01
C GLY A 332 9.55 -0.26 -0.50
N PHE A 333 9.81 0.94 -1.00
CA PHE A 333 10.18 1.13 -2.41
C PHE A 333 11.64 0.76 -2.68
N ARG A 334 11.87 0.22 -3.87
CA ARG A 334 13.19 0.16 -4.49
C ARG A 334 13.46 1.49 -5.17
N ILE A 335 14.44 2.22 -4.65
CA ILE A 335 14.69 3.59 -5.06
C ILE A 335 15.97 3.68 -5.86
N LYS A 336 15.86 4.26 -7.03
CA LYS A 336 16.99 4.67 -7.85
C LYS A 336 16.98 6.18 -8.02
N VAL A 337 18.14 6.74 -8.27
CA VAL A 337 18.37 8.17 -8.43
C VAL A 337 19.11 8.41 -9.73
N VAL A 338 18.72 9.43 -10.46
CA VAL A 338 19.49 10.00 -11.55
C VAL A 338 19.76 11.45 -11.21
N LEU A 339 21.03 11.82 -11.14
CA LEU A 339 21.48 13.20 -11.04
C LEU A 339 21.72 13.74 -12.44
N LEU A 340 21.05 14.82 -12.78
CA LEU A 340 21.28 15.51 -14.04
C LEU A 340 22.55 16.36 -13.97
N PRO A 341 23.19 16.73 -15.11
CA PRO A 341 24.35 17.60 -15.14
C PRO A 341 24.07 18.95 -14.49
N ASP A 342 25.12 19.60 -13.99
CA ASP A 342 25.04 20.92 -13.32
C ASP A 342 24.25 21.96 -14.13
N GLY A 343 23.20 22.50 -13.50
CA GLY A 343 22.34 23.50 -14.08
C GLY A 343 21.23 23.01 -15.00
N GLU A 344 21.11 21.68 -15.18
CA GLU A 344 20.01 21.07 -15.93
C GLU A 344 18.91 20.59 -14.98
N ASP A 345 17.65 20.82 -15.38
CA ASP A 345 16.46 20.20 -14.83
C ASP A 345 15.88 19.17 -15.84
N PRO A 346 14.96 18.30 -15.47
CA PRO A 346 14.37 17.30 -16.39
C PRO A 346 13.74 17.95 -17.65
N ASP A 347 13.16 19.15 -17.54
CA ASP A 347 12.62 19.90 -18.67
C ASP A 347 13.70 20.36 -19.64
N SER A 348 14.77 20.99 -19.16
CA SER A 348 15.87 21.49 -20.00
C SER A 348 16.64 20.34 -20.65
N PHE A 349 16.93 19.30 -19.89
CA PHE A 349 17.67 18.14 -20.36
C PHE A 349 16.89 17.36 -21.44
N ALA A 350 15.60 17.12 -21.24
CA ALA A 350 14.75 16.46 -22.24
C ALA A 350 14.56 17.30 -23.52
N ARG A 351 14.74 18.63 -23.46
CA ARG A 351 14.68 19.50 -24.65
C ARG A 351 15.98 19.60 -25.41
N SER A 352 17.12 19.48 -24.75
CA SER A 352 18.45 19.59 -25.37
C SER A 352 18.96 18.28 -25.97
N HIS A 353 18.35 17.15 -25.62
CA HIS A 353 18.74 15.81 -26.06
C HIS A 353 17.63 15.11 -26.86
N SER A 354 18.01 14.22 -27.75
CA SER A 354 17.05 13.33 -28.40
C SER A 354 16.48 12.31 -27.42
N ASN A 355 15.32 11.73 -27.74
CA ASN A 355 14.70 10.70 -26.91
C ASN A 355 15.64 9.52 -26.64
N THR A 356 16.47 9.14 -27.62
CA THR A 356 17.44 8.04 -27.51
C THR A 356 18.59 8.41 -26.57
N GLU A 357 19.11 9.63 -26.66
CA GLU A 357 20.18 10.12 -25.79
C GLU A 357 19.69 10.27 -24.35
N LEU A 358 18.48 10.82 -24.15
CA LEU A 358 17.86 10.89 -22.82
C LEU A 358 17.71 9.50 -22.20
N GLN A 359 17.17 8.53 -22.96
CA GLN A 359 17.00 7.19 -22.43
C GLN A 359 18.35 6.53 -22.11
N ALA A 360 19.34 6.65 -22.99
CA ALA A 360 20.69 6.15 -22.75
C ALA A 360 21.31 6.76 -21.48
N TYR A 361 21.15 8.07 -21.29
CA TYR A 361 21.62 8.77 -20.10
C TYR A 361 20.95 8.25 -18.83
N LEU A 362 19.60 8.11 -18.84
CA LEU A 362 18.84 7.59 -17.71
C LEU A 362 19.28 6.16 -17.34
N ASP A 363 19.48 5.30 -18.32
CA ASP A 363 19.88 3.91 -18.10
C ASP A 363 21.33 3.79 -17.59
N GLU A 364 22.24 4.66 -18.05
CA GLU A 364 23.66 4.66 -17.66
C GLU A 364 23.89 5.27 -16.27
N HIS A 365 23.14 6.32 -15.92
CA HIS A 365 23.35 7.08 -14.68
C HIS A 365 22.38 6.71 -13.55
N GLU A 366 21.51 5.73 -13.77
CA GLU A 366 20.58 5.27 -12.76
C GLU A 366 21.28 4.45 -11.67
N THR A 367 21.44 5.03 -10.49
CA THR A 367 22.18 4.46 -9.37
C THR A 367 21.23 4.15 -8.21
N ASP A 368 21.48 3.06 -7.48
CA ASP A 368 20.78 2.79 -6.21
C ASP A 368 21.00 3.91 -5.21
N PHE A 369 19.94 4.26 -4.47
CA PHE A 369 20.00 5.41 -3.56
C PHE A 369 21.07 5.32 -2.49
N ILE A 370 21.36 4.15 -1.94
CA ILE A 370 22.40 3.99 -0.91
C ILE A 370 23.78 4.24 -1.48
N HIS A 371 24.06 3.72 -2.69
CA HIS A 371 25.31 4.01 -3.39
C HIS A 371 25.42 5.48 -3.76
N PHE A 372 24.36 6.07 -4.28
CA PHE A 372 24.30 7.51 -4.55
C PHE A 372 24.63 8.33 -3.30
N LYS A 373 24.08 7.96 -2.14
CA LYS A 373 24.35 8.66 -0.86
C LYS A 373 25.81 8.49 -0.41
N ILE A 374 26.40 7.32 -0.62
CA ILE A 374 27.81 7.07 -0.35
C ILE A 374 28.70 7.95 -1.24
N ASP A 375 28.41 7.99 -2.54
CA ASP A 375 29.18 8.77 -3.51
C ASP A 375 29.06 10.28 -3.25
N LEU A 376 27.86 10.75 -2.92
CA LEU A 376 27.59 12.14 -2.56
C LEU A 376 28.44 12.62 -1.36
N TYR A 377 28.66 11.74 -0.38
CA TYR A 377 29.39 12.09 0.84
C TYR A 377 30.87 11.71 0.80
N HIS A 378 31.33 11.08 -0.27
CA HIS A 378 32.69 10.53 -0.38
C HIS A 378 33.78 11.53 -0.03
N GLU A 379 33.74 12.72 -0.63
CA GLU A 379 34.76 13.76 -0.36
C GLU A 379 34.73 14.28 1.10
N GLU A 380 33.54 14.46 1.69
CA GLU A 380 33.40 14.88 3.09
C GLU A 380 33.94 13.79 4.04
N MET A 381 33.67 12.53 3.73
CA MET A 381 34.12 11.40 4.53
C MET A 381 35.63 11.21 4.50
N GLU A 382 36.32 11.60 3.42
CA GLU A 382 37.77 11.50 3.32
C GLU A 382 38.50 12.64 4.06
N ARG A 383 37.85 13.79 4.21
CA ARG A 383 38.45 14.98 4.80
C ARG A 383 38.42 14.99 6.34
N ASP A 384 37.39 14.47 6.96
CA ASP A 384 37.15 14.53 8.40
C ASP A 384 36.66 13.20 8.98
N PRO A 385 37.44 12.52 9.84
CA PRO A 385 37.06 11.26 10.46
C PRO A 385 35.80 11.33 11.33
N LEU A 386 35.54 12.45 12.04
CA LEU A 386 34.34 12.61 12.85
C LEU A 386 33.09 12.76 11.95
N ARG A 387 33.22 13.59 10.91
CA ARG A 387 32.18 13.76 9.90
C ARG A 387 31.88 12.45 9.17
N ARG A 388 32.93 11.65 8.88
CA ARG A 388 32.78 10.31 8.30
C ARG A 388 31.90 9.42 9.16
N ALA A 389 32.07 9.39 10.47
CA ALA A 389 31.28 8.59 11.39
C ALA A 389 29.80 9.02 11.39
N GLU A 390 29.53 10.34 11.39
CA GLU A 390 28.16 10.88 11.28
C GLU A 390 27.48 10.49 9.97
N LEU A 391 28.17 10.61 8.84
CA LEU A 391 27.64 10.30 7.51
C LEU A 391 27.40 8.80 7.32
N ILE A 392 28.29 7.94 7.85
CA ILE A 392 28.05 6.49 7.86
C ILE A 392 26.82 6.14 8.69
N SER A 393 26.66 6.75 9.88
CA SER A 393 25.45 6.54 10.69
C SER A 393 24.19 7.00 9.98
N ASP A 394 24.25 8.08 9.19
CA ASP A 394 23.14 8.57 8.37
C ASP A 394 22.80 7.61 7.21
N ILE A 395 23.80 6.99 6.57
CA ILE A 395 23.59 5.94 5.56
C ILE A 395 22.94 4.70 6.20
N MET A 396 23.46 4.23 7.34
CA MET A 396 22.91 3.07 8.06
C MET A 396 21.47 3.32 8.53
N ARG A 397 21.13 4.56 8.81
CA ARG A 397 19.76 4.97 9.15
C ARG A 397 18.83 4.79 7.98
N SER A 398 19.19 5.23 6.78
CA SER A 398 18.38 4.99 5.58
C SER A 398 18.20 3.49 5.31
N ILE A 399 19.24 2.67 5.48
CA ILE A 399 19.11 1.21 5.36
C ILE A 399 18.18 0.63 6.44
N ALA A 400 18.22 1.15 7.67
CA ALA A 400 17.36 0.68 8.76
C ALA A 400 15.88 0.93 8.53
N LEU A 401 15.50 1.92 7.70
CA LEU A 401 14.11 2.19 7.30
C LEU A 401 13.52 1.13 6.37
N ILE A 402 14.36 0.40 5.62
CA ILE A 402 13.90 -0.58 4.64
C ILE A 402 13.23 -1.77 5.35
N PRO A 403 11.96 -2.11 5.04
CA PRO A 403 11.26 -3.20 5.72
C PRO A 403 11.83 -4.59 5.39
N ASP A 404 12.21 -4.83 4.13
CA ASP A 404 12.67 -6.12 3.63
C ASP A 404 14.05 -6.50 4.18
N THR A 405 14.13 -7.68 4.83
CA THR A 405 15.34 -8.14 5.50
C THR A 405 16.46 -8.52 4.53
N ILE A 406 16.10 -9.12 3.38
CA ILE A 406 17.07 -9.57 2.37
C ILE A 406 17.66 -8.33 1.68
N GLN A 407 16.80 -7.38 1.31
CA GLN A 407 17.25 -6.12 0.71
C GLN A 407 18.20 -5.37 1.63
N ARG A 408 17.90 -5.30 2.95
CA ARG A 408 18.82 -4.71 3.93
C ARG A 408 20.16 -5.42 3.97
N ALA A 409 20.15 -6.76 4.03
CA ALA A 409 21.40 -7.55 4.10
C ALA A 409 22.28 -7.29 2.87
N VAL A 410 21.72 -7.32 1.68
CA VAL A 410 22.43 -7.04 0.41
C VAL A 410 23.03 -5.62 0.41
N LEU A 411 22.25 -4.62 0.86
CA LEU A 411 22.71 -3.23 0.92
C LEU A 411 23.80 -3.02 1.99
N ILE A 412 23.72 -3.70 3.14
CA ILE A 412 24.77 -3.68 4.16
C ILE A 412 26.06 -4.28 3.61
N GLN A 413 25.99 -5.44 2.95
CA GLN A 413 27.14 -6.09 2.33
C GLN A 413 27.80 -5.19 1.28
N SER A 414 27.02 -4.59 0.39
CA SER A 414 27.50 -3.65 -0.62
C SER A 414 28.12 -2.40 0.01
N SER A 415 27.47 -1.82 1.04
CA SER A 415 27.98 -0.67 1.79
C SER A 415 29.26 -0.99 2.55
N SER A 416 29.43 -2.21 3.08
CA SER A 416 30.66 -2.68 3.75
C SER A 416 31.86 -2.52 2.82
N THR A 417 31.73 -2.94 1.57
CA THR A 417 32.77 -2.82 0.55
C THR A 417 33.06 -1.35 0.21
N ALA A 418 32.02 -0.56 -0.06
CA ALA A 418 32.16 0.85 -0.46
C ALA A 418 32.72 1.74 0.66
N LEU A 419 32.30 1.51 1.91
CA LEU A 419 32.74 2.29 3.09
C LEU A 419 34.04 1.75 3.72
N ARG A 420 34.54 0.58 3.27
CA ARG A 420 35.70 -0.11 3.84
C ARG A 420 35.55 -0.37 5.36
N MET A 421 34.37 -0.90 5.74
CA MET A 421 34.04 -1.24 7.13
C MET A 421 33.57 -2.69 7.22
N SER A 422 33.69 -3.33 8.40
CA SER A 422 33.20 -4.71 8.53
C SER A 422 31.68 -4.78 8.48
N GLU A 423 31.16 -5.81 7.82
CA GLU A 423 29.74 -6.06 7.67
C GLU A 423 29.04 -6.20 9.02
N GLU A 424 29.68 -6.90 9.98
CA GLU A 424 29.16 -7.13 11.34
C GLU A 424 28.93 -5.81 12.09
N LEU A 425 29.83 -4.84 11.93
CA LEU A 425 29.70 -3.53 12.56
C LEU A 425 28.52 -2.75 11.99
N LEU A 426 28.39 -2.72 10.65
CA LEU A 426 27.28 -2.05 9.97
C LEU A 426 25.95 -2.72 10.30
N GLN A 427 25.89 -4.06 10.31
CA GLN A 427 24.72 -4.83 10.71
C GLN A 427 24.31 -4.56 12.17
N SER A 428 25.28 -4.45 13.08
CA SER A 428 25.03 -4.11 14.48
C SER A 428 24.41 -2.72 14.62
N GLU A 429 24.92 -1.73 13.88
CA GLU A 429 24.38 -0.36 13.92
C GLU A 429 22.96 -0.29 13.32
N VAL A 430 22.70 -0.95 12.19
CA VAL A 430 21.35 -1.06 11.62
C VAL A 430 20.37 -1.70 12.59
N ASN A 431 20.77 -2.81 13.26
CA ASN A 431 19.94 -3.49 14.25
C ASN A 431 19.65 -2.60 15.48
N LYS A 432 20.65 -1.82 15.93
CA LYS A 432 20.50 -0.86 17.03
C LYS A 432 19.50 0.23 16.66
N LEU A 433 19.62 0.82 15.46
CA LEU A 433 18.70 1.85 14.95
C LEU A 433 17.27 1.32 14.87
N ARG A 434 17.06 0.11 14.34
CA ARG A 434 15.73 -0.53 14.29
C ARG A 434 15.12 -0.79 15.66
N ARG A 435 15.93 -1.22 16.65
CA ARG A 435 15.45 -1.38 18.04
C ARG A 435 15.07 -0.05 18.70
N GLN A 436 15.64 1.05 18.25
CA GLN A 436 15.31 2.40 18.71
C GLN A 436 14.05 2.97 18.05
N GLY A 437 13.40 2.23 17.13
CA GLY A 437 12.18 2.65 16.45
C GLY A 437 12.39 3.81 15.48
N VAL A 438 13.47 3.77 14.69
CA VAL A 438 13.79 4.79 13.69
C VAL A 438 12.66 4.88 12.66
N THR A 439 12.11 6.07 12.47
CA THR A 439 11.14 6.40 11.43
C THR A 439 11.61 7.60 10.63
N ALA A 440 11.15 7.72 9.38
CA ALA A 440 11.47 8.86 8.50
C ALA A 440 11.00 10.21 9.08
N GLN A 441 9.97 10.22 9.92
CA GLN A 441 9.43 11.43 10.56
C GLN A 441 10.23 11.87 11.80
N GLY A 442 11.09 11.01 12.36
CA GLY A 442 11.86 11.27 13.59
C GLY A 442 13.06 12.21 13.46
N PHE A 443 13.30 12.80 12.29
CA PHE A 443 14.49 13.63 12.02
C PHE A 443 14.19 15.11 11.80
N THR A 444 13.90 15.82 12.89
CA THR A 444 14.33 17.22 13.01
C THR A 444 15.77 17.21 13.46
N SER A 445 16.70 17.61 12.59
CA SER A 445 18.11 17.84 12.94
C SER A 445 18.20 18.67 14.24
N PRO A 446 19.10 18.35 15.19
CA PRO A 446 19.33 19.22 16.32
C PRO A 446 19.95 20.51 15.79
N HIS A 447 19.13 21.53 15.58
CA HIS A 447 19.62 22.87 15.43
C HIS A 447 20.32 23.25 16.75
N ARG A 448 21.63 23.46 16.68
CA ARG A 448 22.38 24.19 17.67
C ARG A 448 21.63 25.49 17.97
N THR A 449 20.98 25.56 19.12
CA THR A 449 20.46 26.81 19.66
C THR A 449 21.62 27.73 19.97
N ALA A 450 21.73 28.80 19.19
CA ALA A 450 22.49 29.97 19.59
C ALA A 450 21.84 30.60 20.86
N PRO A 451 22.61 31.19 21.77
CA PRO A 451 22.06 31.72 23.04
C PRO A 451 21.08 32.87 22.77
N VAL A 452 19.87 32.71 23.28
CA VAL A 452 18.82 33.72 23.24
C VAL A 452 19.13 34.81 24.27
N ALA A 453 19.15 36.06 23.82
CA ALA A 453 19.21 37.25 24.68
C ALA A 453 17.90 37.40 25.51
N PRO A 454 17.94 38.00 26.72
CA PRO A 454 16.81 38.06 27.61
C PRO A 454 15.68 38.98 27.09
N PRO A 455 14.41 38.68 27.44
CA PRO A 455 13.26 39.39 26.90
C PRO A 455 13.02 40.73 27.57
N THR A 456 12.65 41.72 26.74
CA THR A 456 12.08 43.00 27.19
C THR A 456 10.58 42.86 27.58
N PRO A 457 10.05 43.62 28.52
CA PRO A 457 8.72 43.39 29.07
C PRO A 457 7.58 43.83 28.16
N SER A 458 6.55 43.01 28.12
CA SER A 458 5.33 43.15 27.30
C SER A 458 4.27 44.01 27.99
N ALA A 459 3.51 44.72 27.20
CA ALA A 459 2.29 45.43 27.58
C ALA A 459 1.07 44.51 27.73
N PRO A 460 -0.05 44.93 28.39
CA PRO A 460 -1.05 44.03 28.96
C PRO A 460 -2.07 43.49 27.94
N VAL A 461 -2.49 42.25 28.20
CA VAL A 461 -3.48 41.47 27.43
C VAL A 461 -4.90 41.80 27.90
N PRO A 462 -5.90 41.95 27.02
CA PRO A 462 -7.30 42.04 27.40
C PRO A 462 -7.94 40.63 27.64
N PRO A 463 -9.10 40.54 28.32
CA PRO A 463 -9.55 39.32 28.97
C PRO A 463 -10.15 38.26 28.03
N SER A 464 -9.94 37.02 28.45
CA SER A 464 -10.37 35.77 27.81
C SER A 464 -11.90 35.58 27.78
N PHE A 465 -12.39 35.08 26.66
CA PHE A 465 -13.71 34.45 26.57
C PHE A 465 -13.58 32.93 26.83
N THR A 466 -14.52 32.42 27.58
CA THR A 466 -14.67 31.04 28.01
C THR A 466 -14.93 30.09 26.84
N GLU A 467 -14.15 28.98 26.75
CA GLU A 467 -14.38 27.86 25.87
C GLU A 467 -15.62 27.03 26.24
N PRO A 468 -16.40 26.53 25.31
CA PRO A 468 -17.36 25.47 25.59
C PRO A 468 -16.68 24.10 25.51
N THR A 469 -17.10 23.20 26.36
CA THR A 469 -16.70 21.82 26.62
C THR A 469 -16.62 20.97 25.35
N PRO A 470 -15.65 20.02 25.25
CA PRO A 470 -15.47 19.21 24.03
C PRO A 470 -16.56 18.16 23.92
N THR A 471 -17.19 18.12 22.75
CA THR A 471 -17.99 17.00 22.26
C THR A 471 -17.03 15.91 21.74
N GLU A 472 -17.37 14.66 21.95
CA GLU A 472 -16.60 13.48 21.56
C GLU A 472 -16.10 13.51 20.11
N PRO A 473 -14.88 13.03 19.83
CA PRO A 473 -14.36 13.00 18.48
C PRO A 473 -15.07 11.93 17.66
N ALA A 474 -15.49 12.32 16.46
CA ALA A 474 -15.93 11.39 15.42
C ALA A 474 -14.79 10.41 15.07
N PRO A 475 -15.10 9.16 14.69
CA PRO A 475 -14.08 8.16 14.39
C PRO A 475 -13.18 8.62 13.25
N SER A 476 -11.87 8.57 13.51
CA SER A 476 -10.82 8.91 12.55
C SER A 476 -10.79 7.95 11.37
N ALA A 477 -10.61 8.51 10.18
CA ALA A 477 -10.51 7.79 8.91
C ALA A 477 -9.15 7.08 8.73
N ASP A 478 -8.68 6.34 9.73
CA ASP A 478 -7.38 5.66 9.74
C ASP A 478 -7.49 4.16 9.47
N GLU A 479 -8.21 3.74 8.44
CA GLU A 479 -8.35 2.31 8.15
C GLU A 479 -8.28 1.95 6.67
N TYR A 480 -7.23 2.40 5.97
CA TYR A 480 -6.86 1.78 4.69
C TYR A 480 -5.38 1.43 4.69
N LEU A 481 -5.06 0.30 5.31
CA LEU A 481 -3.74 -0.31 5.24
C LEU A 481 -3.47 -0.81 3.81
N SER A 482 -2.25 -0.59 3.31
CA SER A 482 -1.82 -1.10 2.01
C SER A 482 -1.49 -2.60 2.08
N PRO A 483 -1.49 -3.35 0.95
CA PRO A 483 -1.27 -4.80 0.91
C PRO A 483 0.01 -5.29 1.60
N LEU A 484 1.07 -4.51 1.58
CA LEU A 484 2.36 -4.86 2.21
C LEU A 484 2.39 -4.60 3.72
N VAL A 485 1.56 -3.67 4.22
CA VAL A 485 1.32 -3.50 5.67
C VAL A 485 0.51 -4.68 6.21
N VAL A 486 -0.30 -5.32 5.37
CA VAL A 486 -1.09 -6.50 5.72
C VAL A 486 -0.20 -7.73 5.93
N GLU A 487 0.82 -7.97 5.09
CA GLU A 487 1.75 -9.09 5.30
C GLU A 487 2.61 -8.92 6.56
N GLU A 488 3.00 -7.70 6.91
CA GLU A 488 3.69 -7.40 8.17
C GLU A 488 2.77 -7.43 9.40
N SER A 489 1.46 -7.25 9.24
CA SER A 489 0.49 -7.23 10.34
C SER A 489 -0.01 -8.63 10.74
N ILE A 490 0.11 -9.63 9.86
CA ILE A 490 -0.23 -11.04 10.16
C ILE A 490 1.04 -11.83 10.42
N LYS A 491 1.07 -12.51 11.57
CA LYS A 491 2.16 -13.40 11.93
C LYS A 491 2.13 -14.67 11.04
N PRO A 492 3.28 -15.27 10.69
CA PRO A 492 3.32 -16.43 9.78
C PRO A 492 2.39 -17.58 10.18
N PHE A 493 2.27 -17.87 11.48
CA PHE A 493 1.41 -18.90 12.02
C PHE A 493 -0.09 -18.50 12.04
N GLU A 494 -0.43 -17.20 12.12
CA GLU A 494 -1.80 -16.71 11.92
C GLU A 494 -2.24 -16.90 10.46
N ARG A 495 -1.30 -16.76 9.52
CA ARG A 495 -1.50 -17.00 8.09
C ARG A 495 -1.91 -18.47 7.82
N GLU A 496 -1.21 -19.43 8.45
CA GLU A 496 -1.52 -20.85 8.33
C GLU A 496 -2.91 -21.18 8.91
N LEU A 497 -3.23 -20.66 10.10
CA LEU A 497 -4.54 -20.81 10.73
C LEU A 497 -5.66 -20.18 9.87
N MET A 498 -5.42 -18.98 9.34
CA MET A 498 -6.37 -18.29 8.46
C MET A 498 -6.65 -19.11 7.19
N GLN A 499 -5.64 -19.72 6.60
CA GLN A 499 -5.78 -20.55 5.40
C GLN A 499 -6.64 -21.80 5.68
N LEU A 500 -6.42 -22.49 6.80
CA LEU A 500 -7.24 -23.62 7.23
C LEU A 500 -8.69 -23.22 7.48
N LEU A 501 -8.92 -22.09 8.16
CA LEU A 501 -10.26 -21.57 8.44
C LEU A 501 -10.99 -21.09 7.18
N LEU A 502 -10.30 -20.55 6.19
CA LEU A 502 -10.90 -20.16 4.91
C LEU A 502 -11.40 -21.36 4.10
N LEU A 503 -10.65 -22.47 4.15
CA LEU A 503 -10.91 -23.64 3.29
C LEU A 503 -11.80 -24.69 3.94
N TYR A 504 -11.69 -24.88 5.26
CA TYR A 504 -12.19 -26.07 5.97
C TYR A 504 -12.92 -25.74 7.27
N SER A 505 -13.35 -24.49 7.51
CA SER A 505 -13.94 -24.05 8.80
C SER A 505 -15.11 -24.88 9.28
N ASP A 506 -15.94 -25.39 8.38
CA ASP A 506 -17.15 -26.19 8.62
C ASP A 506 -16.94 -27.74 8.54
N ARG A 507 -15.69 -28.15 8.22
CA ARG A 507 -15.38 -29.57 8.06
C ARG A 507 -15.21 -30.27 9.43
N GLU A 508 -15.68 -31.50 9.48
CA GLU A 508 -15.36 -32.42 10.58
C GLU A 508 -13.90 -32.86 10.47
N ILE A 509 -13.21 -32.83 11.59
CA ILE A 509 -11.82 -33.28 11.73
C ILE A 509 -11.73 -34.34 12.82
N ILE A 510 -10.77 -35.26 12.69
CA ILE A 510 -10.48 -36.29 13.68
C ILE A 510 -9.08 -36.01 14.24
N ILE A 511 -9.00 -35.83 15.56
CA ILE A 511 -7.74 -35.72 16.28
C ILE A 511 -7.34 -37.13 16.74
N PRO A 512 -6.18 -37.65 16.26
CA PRO A 512 -5.71 -38.98 16.64
C PRO A 512 -5.36 -39.07 18.11
N GLN A 513 -5.54 -40.25 18.68
CA GLN A 513 -5.19 -40.57 20.08
C GLN A 513 -3.71 -40.25 20.36
N GLY A 514 -3.43 -39.54 21.47
CA GLY A 514 -2.08 -39.27 21.97
C GLY A 514 -1.35 -38.10 21.34
N LEU A 515 -1.95 -37.40 20.37
CA LEU A 515 -1.33 -36.21 19.70
C LEU A 515 -1.81 -34.86 20.26
N GLY A 516 -2.80 -34.84 21.18
CA GLY A 516 -3.24 -33.61 21.81
C GLY A 516 -2.17 -32.98 22.72
N THR A 517 -2.17 -31.67 22.88
CA THR A 517 -1.30 -30.98 23.86
C THR A 517 -1.81 -31.21 25.25
N PRO A 518 -1.02 -31.77 26.19
CA PRO A 518 -1.41 -31.86 27.59
C PRO A 518 -1.40 -30.47 28.19
N GLU A 519 -2.55 -29.87 28.35
CA GLU A 519 -2.72 -28.64 29.10
C GLU A 519 -3.17 -28.98 30.52
N PHE A 520 -2.37 -28.54 31.47
CA PHE A 520 -2.64 -28.61 32.93
C PHE A 520 -3.03 -29.98 33.48
N GLU A 521 -2.46 -30.31 34.58
CA GLU A 521 -2.34 -31.64 35.21
C GLU A 521 -3.61 -32.49 35.41
N ASP A 522 -4.80 -32.02 34.97
CA ASP A 522 -6.11 -32.64 35.28
C ASP A 522 -6.97 -33.03 34.07
N GLU A 523 -6.59 -32.82 32.81
CA GLU A 523 -7.39 -33.28 31.65
C GLU A 523 -6.84 -34.57 31.04
N ILE A 524 -7.62 -35.63 31.21
CA ILE A 524 -7.43 -36.95 30.58
C ILE A 524 -7.82 -36.82 29.12
N TYR A 525 -6.84 -36.97 28.19
CA TYR A 525 -7.15 -37.12 26.78
C TYR A 525 -8.00 -38.38 26.57
N PRO A 526 -9.04 -38.33 25.72
CA PRO A 526 -9.87 -39.50 25.47
C PRO A 526 -9.02 -40.65 24.92
N GLU A 527 -9.25 -41.82 25.41
CA GLU A 527 -8.61 -43.07 24.96
C GLU A 527 -8.97 -43.44 23.51
N GLN A 528 -9.75 -42.60 22.82
CA GLN A 528 -10.23 -42.79 21.45
C GLN A 528 -10.07 -41.52 20.63
N ASP A 529 -10.01 -41.65 19.30
CA ASP A 529 -10.06 -40.55 18.33
C ASP A 529 -11.25 -39.63 18.63
N SER A 530 -11.03 -38.33 18.64
CA SER A 530 -12.08 -37.33 18.91
C SER A 530 -12.42 -36.54 17.67
N THR A 531 -13.71 -36.37 17.40
CA THR A 531 -14.22 -35.60 16.25
C THR A 531 -14.64 -34.21 16.67
N PHE A 532 -14.22 -33.20 15.90
CA PHE A 532 -14.54 -31.77 16.08
C PHE A 532 -14.88 -31.11 14.76
N ILE A 533 -15.58 -29.99 14.81
CA ILE A 533 -15.60 -29.03 13.69
C ILE A 533 -14.29 -28.21 13.72
N LEU A 534 -13.63 -28.06 12.59
CA LEU A 534 -12.28 -27.46 12.51
C LEU A 534 -12.22 -26.05 13.13
N SER A 535 -13.17 -25.19 12.82
CA SER A 535 -13.19 -23.81 13.37
C SER A 535 -13.35 -23.82 14.90
N TYR A 536 -14.22 -24.66 15.43
CA TYR A 536 -14.43 -24.83 16.87
C TYR A 536 -13.17 -25.37 17.56
N PHE A 537 -12.52 -26.35 16.95
CA PHE A 537 -11.27 -26.91 17.48
C PHE A 537 -10.17 -25.88 17.57
N ILE A 538 -9.90 -25.15 16.47
CA ILE A 538 -8.86 -24.11 16.45
C ILE A 538 -9.16 -23.02 17.49
N GLU A 539 -10.40 -22.54 17.55
CA GLU A 539 -10.80 -21.51 18.49
C GLU A 539 -10.59 -21.98 19.95
N ARG A 540 -11.05 -23.17 20.28
CA ARG A 540 -10.88 -23.76 21.61
C ARG A 540 -9.40 -23.84 22.00
N GLU A 541 -8.56 -24.39 21.11
CA GLU A 541 -7.12 -24.57 21.35
C GLU A 541 -6.38 -23.25 21.58
N LEU A 542 -6.82 -22.17 20.92
CA LEU A 542 -6.19 -20.86 21.06
C LEU A 542 -6.69 -20.09 22.28
N ILE A 543 -7.99 -20.17 22.60
CA ILE A 543 -8.56 -19.49 23.78
C ILE A 543 -8.01 -20.11 25.08
N MET A 544 -7.84 -21.44 25.15
CA MET A 544 -7.33 -22.12 26.34
C MET A 544 -5.95 -21.66 26.77
N VAL A 545 -5.13 -21.14 25.86
CA VAL A 545 -3.79 -20.57 26.16
C VAL A 545 -3.78 -19.04 26.23
N GLY A 546 -4.95 -18.38 26.18
CA GLY A 546 -5.05 -16.91 26.18
C GLY A 546 -4.51 -16.26 24.91
N ALA A 547 -4.39 -17.03 23.83
CA ALA A 547 -3.82 -16.56 22.57
C ALA A 547 -4.68 -15.50 21.87
N ASP A 548 -5.96 -15.43 22.17
CA ASP A 548 -6.92 -14.44 21.67
C ASP A 548 -6.55 -13.00 22.05
N GLN A 549 -5.83 -12.80 23.15
CA GLN A 549 -5.33 -11.49 23.58
C GLN A 549 -4.08 -11.03 22.80
N GLU A 550 -3.47 -11.93 22.06
CA GLU A 550 -2.21 -11.72 21.33
C GLU A 550 -2.36 -11.74 19.80
N TYR A 551 -3.60 -11.80 19.30
CA TYR A 551 -3.86 -11.76 17.84
C TYR A 551 -3.37 -10.44 17.23
N SER A 552 -2.85 -10.53 15.99
CA SER A 552 -2.68 -9.30 15.21
C SER A 552 -4.04 -8.65 14.95
N PRO A 553 -4.12 -7.32 14.80
CA PRO A 553 -5.41 -6.64 14.60
C PRO A 553 -6.21 -7.20 13.41
N LEU A 554 -5.53 -7.58 12.34
CA LEU A 554 -6.17 -8.14 11.16
C LEU A 554 -6.69 -9.56 11.40
N PHE A 555 -5.94 -10.41 12.10
CA PHE A 555 -6.37 -11.77 12.43
C PHE A 555 -7.51 -11.77 13.46
N ALA A 556 -7.46 -10.91 14.48
CA ALA A 556 -8.54 -10.72 15.44
C ALA A 556 -9.87 -10.35 14.74
N ARG A 557 -9.79 -9.44 13.78
CA ARG A 557 -10.92 -9.04 12.97
C ARG A 557 -11.44 -10.16 12.07
N PHE A 558 -10.54 -10.87 11.42
CA PHE A 558 -10.88 -12.05 10.62
C PHE A 558 -11.66 -13.08 11.44
N ILE A 559 -11.20 -13.42 12.65
CA ILE A 559 -11.88 -14.37 13.54
C ILE A 559 -13.27 -13.86 13.96
N ALA A 560 -13.39 -12.56 14.30
CA ALA A 560 -14.67 -11.97 14.69
C ALA A 560 -15.70 -12.02 13.54
N GLU A 561 -15.31 -11.65 12.33
CA GLU A 561 -16.19 -11.66 11.16
C GLU A 561 -16.44 -13.10 10.64
N LEU A 562 -15.47 -14.01 10.76
CA LEU A 562 -15.68 -15.41 10.46
C LEU A 562 -16.86 -15.97 11.27
N ARG A 563 -16.95 -15.65 12.56
CA ARG A 563 -18.03 -16.09 13.44
C ARG A 563 -19.37 -15.44 13.07
N SER A 564 -19.42 -14.10 13.04
CA SER A 564 -20.68 -13.36 12.89
C SER A 564 -21.22 -13.33 11.44
N GLU A 565 -20.35 -13.33 10.45
CA GLU A 565 -20.74 -13.17 9.06
C GLU A 565 -20.72 -14.46 8.26
N CYS A 566 -19.86 -15.41 8.61
CA CYS A 566 -19.73 -16.65 7.86
C CYS A 566 -20.42 -17.82 8.56
N LEU A 567 -20.00 -18.18 9.79
CA LEU A 567 -20.50 -19.38 10.46
C LEU A 567 -21.97 -19.24 10.90
N GLU A 568 -22.36 -18.10 11.50
CA GLU A 568 -23.75 -17.88 11.91
C GLU A 568 -24.71 -17.77 10.71
N LYS A 569 -24.26 -17.22 9.58
CA LYS A 569 -25.08 -17.01 8.38
C LYS A 569 -24.91 -18.10 7.32
N GLN A 570 -24.10 -19.12 7.58
CA GLN A 570 -23.78 -20.23 6.66
C GLN A 570 -23.25 -19.75 5.30
N ILE A 571 -22.39 -18.71 5.31
CA ILE A 571 -21.74 -18.18 4.12
C ILE A 571 -20.32 -18.74 4.06
N SER A 572 -19.88 -19.16 2.87
CA SER A 572 -18.50 -19.66 2.67
C SER A 572 -17.47 -18.59 3.05
N PRO A 573 -16.57 -18.84 4.01
CA PRO A 573 -15.53 -17.89 4.40
C PRO A 573 -14.63 -17.49 3.23
N ALA A 574 -14.23 -18.42 2.39
CA ALA A 574 -13.43 -18.15 1.20
C ALA A 574 -14.11 -17.14 0.29
N THR A 575 -15.41 -17.28 0.03
CA THR A 575 -16.17 -16.35 -0.80
C THR A 575 -16.36 -14.99 -0.13
N TYR A 576 -16.67 -14.96 1.16
CA TYR A 576 -16.88 -13.74 1.92
C TYR A 576 -15.62 -12.88 1.96
N PHE A 577 -14.52 -13.43 2.46
CA PHE A 577 -13.28 -12.68 2.64
C PHE A 577 -12.55 -12.37 1.34
N ALA A 578 -12.65 -13.23 0.30
CA ALA A 578 -12.09 -12.91 -1.02
C ALA A 578 -12.77 -11.72 -1.71
N ASN A 579 -14.00 -11.40 -1.32
CA ASN A 579 -14.76 -10.25 -1.82
C ASN A 579 -14.96 -9.17 -0.75
N HIS A 580 -14.17 -9.20 0.32
CA HIS A 580 -14.29 -8.26 1.41
C HIS A 580 -14.07 -6.81 0.92
N PRO A 581 -14.87 -5.81 1.39
CA PRO A 581 -14.74 -4.42 0.97
C PRO A 581 -13.37 -3.81 1.32
N GLU A 582 -12.77 -4.24 2.43
CA GLU A 582 -11.45 -3.80 2.84
C GLU A 582 -10.34 -4.56 2.12
N ALA A 583 -9.42 -3.79 1.54
CA ALA A 583 -8.31 -4.32 0.77
C ALA A 583 -7.44 -5.32 1.56
N PRO A 584 -7.06 -5.05 2.83
CA PRO A 584 -6.20 -5.96 3.58
C PRO A 584 -6.73 -7.38 3.71
N LEU A 585 -7.98 -7.55 4.16
CA LEU A 585 -8.60 -8.87 4.32
C LEU A 585 -8.80 -9.57 2.97
N ARG A 586 -9.20 -8.82 1.95
CA ARG A 586 -9.40 -9.33 0.61
C ARG A 586 -8.11 -9.85 -0.02
N GLU A 587 -7.03 -9.07 0.06
CA GLU A 587 -5.76 -9.37 -0.61
C GLU A 587 -5.07 -10.57 0.03
N ILE A 588 -5.01 -10.62 1.37
CA ILE A 588 -4.43 -11.78 2.04
C ILE A 588 -5.24 -13.05 1.79
N THR A 589 -6.57 -12.96 1.84
CA THR A 589 -7.44 -14.10 1.55
C THR A 589 -7.21 -14.63 0.14
N THR A 590 -7.12 -13.73 -0.85
CA THR A 590 -6.88 -14.12 -2.24
C THR A 590 -5.51 -14.78 -2.42
N ALA A 591 -4.48 -14.28 -1.73
CA ALA A 591 -3.15 -14.89 -1.73
C ALA A 591 -3.18 -16.30 -1.13
N LEU A 592 -3.82 -16.48 0.04
CA LEU A 592 -3.94 -17.76 0.72
C LEU A 592 -4.72 -18.80 -0.10
N LEU A 593 -5.82 -18.38 -0.74
CA LEU A 593 -6.60 -19.26 -1.61
C LEU A 593 -5.83 -19.70 -2.86
N ALA A 594 -4.97 -18.83 -3.40
CA ALA A 594 -4.14 -19.16 -4.54
C ALA A 594 -3.00 -20.15 -4.19
N GLU A 595 -2.55 -20.18 -2.94
CA GLU A 595 -1.53 -21.09 -2.42
C GLU A 595 -2.10 -22.40 -1.89
N SER A 596 -3.42 -22.58 -1.87
CA SER A 596 -4.12 -23.68 -1.20
C SER A 596 -3.90 -25.06 -1.84
N ASP A 597 -3.38 -25.16 -3.07
CA ASP A 597 -3.10 -26.44 -3.74
C ASP A 597 -2.08 -27.33 -2.96
N LEU A 598 -1.34 -26.72 -2.02
CA LEU A 598 -0.39 -27.41 -1.15
C LEU A 598 -1.07 -28.09 0.06
N LEU A 599 -2.30 -27.72 0.40
CA LEU A 599 -3.06 -28.24 1.54
C LEU A 599 -4.15 -29.25 1.13
N GLU A 600 -4.37 -29.45 -0.18
CA GLU A 600 -5.36 -30.44 -0.64
C GLU A 600 -4.88 -31.87 -0.33
N TYR A 601 -5.76 -32.64 0.33
CA TYR A 601 -5.55 -34.07 0.53
C TYR A 601 -5.44 -34.75 -0.84
N ARG A 602 -4.32 -35.44 -1.08
CA ARG A 602 -4.10 -36.29 -2.25
C ARG A 602 -3.98 -37.74 -1.81
N PRO A 603 -4.91 -38.62 -2.19
CA PRO A 603 -4.89 -40.01 -1.79
C PRO A 603 -3.60 -40.78 -2.11
N ASP A 604 -2.86 -40.31 -3.14
CA ASP A 604 -1.64 -40.96 -3.64
C ASP A 604 -0.35 -40.54 -2.91
N GLN A 605 -0.42 -39.59 -1.99
CA GLN A 605 0.72 -39.16 -1.16
C GLN A 605 0.58 -39.70 0.26
N ASP A 606 0.95 -40.96 0.48
CA ASP A 606 1.22 -41.49 1.82
C ASP A 606 2.42 -40.75 2.43
N LEU A 607 2.14 -39.66 3.15
CA LEU A 607 3.10 -39.07 4.07
C LEU A 607 3.34 -40.10 5.19
N HIS A 608 4.50 -40.75 5.17
CA HIS A 608 5.03 -41.56 6.26
C HIS A 608 5.20 -40.70 7.52
N ILE A 609 4.11 -40.48 8.26
CA ILE A 609 4.18 -40.04 9.65
C ILE A 609 4.27 -41.32 10.47
N GLY A 610 5.45 -41.51 11.09
CA GLY A 610 5.92 -42.73 11.73
C GLY A 610 4.88 -43.48 12.57
N GLY A 611 4.62 -44.70 12.19
CA GLY A 611 3.88 -45.67 12.93
C GLY A 611 3.78 -46.94 12.09
N ALA A 612 4.42 -48.01 12.54
CA ALA A 612 4.49 -49.28 11.87
C ALA A 612 3.10 -49.80 11.41
N GLY A 613 2.79 -49.61 10.15
CA GLY A 613 1.61 -50.16 9.51
C GLY A 613 1.87 -51.57 9.01
N SER A 614 1.10 -52.53 9.50
CA SER A 614 1.03 -53.90 9.00
C SER A 614 0.43 -53.93 7.59
N PRO A 615 1.00 -54.64 6.64
CA PRO A 615 0.36 -54.84 5.35
C PRO A 615 -0.64 -56.01 5.52
N PHE A 616 -1.90 -55.75 5.26
CA PHE A 616 -2.87 -56.74 4.75
C PHE A 616 -4.32 -56.39 5.11
N SER A 617 -5.10 -55.97 4.14
CA SER A 617 -6.23 -56.80 3.64
C SER A 617 -6.98 -56.01 2.59
N SER A 618 -6.85 -56.41 1.34
CA SER A 618 -7.76 -56.02 0.26
C SER A 618 -9.10 -56.74 0.51
N ARG A 619 -9.97 -56.10 1.31
CA ARG A 619 -11.41 -56.33 1.22
C ARG A 619 -11.90 -55.43 0.07
N ILE A 620 -12.63 -56.03 -0.85
CA ILE A 620 -13.44 -55.30 -1.83
C ILE A 620 -14.55 -54.65 -1.01
N LEU A 621 -14.38 -53.40 -0.63
CA LEU A 621 -15.38 -52.55 0.00
C LEU A 621 -16.38 -52.10 -1.06
N GLY A 622 -17.65 -51.91 -0.71
CA GLY A 622 -18.61 -51.31 -1.60
C GLY A 622 -18.27 -49.82 -1.82
N GLU A 623 -18.73 -49.20 -2.92
CA GLU A 623 -18.43 -47.78 -3.26
C GLU A 623 -18.79 -46.79 -2.13
N GLU A 624 -19.71 -47.11 -1.27
CA GLU A 624 -20.16 -46.30 -0.13
C GLU A 624 -19.19 -46.41 1.05
N GLU A 625 -18.67 -47.62 1.33
CA GLU A 625 -17.65 -47.88 2.35
C GLU A 625 -16.28 -47.30 1.97
N GLU A 626 -15.92 -47.28 0.67
CA GLU A 626 -14.71 -46.62 0.17
C GLU A 626 -14.79 -45.12 0.36
N ARG A 627 -15.93 -44.50 0.07
CA ARG A 627 -16.14 -43.04 0.29
C ARG A 627 -16.09 -42.64 1.76
N GLU A 628 -16.67 -43.47 2.65
CA GLU A 628 -16.62 -43.22 4.10
C GLU A 628 -15.19 -43.38 4.65
N GLU A 629 -14.43 -44.35 4.15
CA GLU A 629 -13.03 -44.52 4.54
C GLU A 629 -12.14 -43.39 4.05
N GLU A 630 -12.36 -42.89 2.82
CA GLU A 630 -11.67 -41.77 2.25
C GLU A 630 -11.99 -40.45 3.00
N ALA A 631 -13.24 -40.17 3.32
CA ALA A 631 -13.68 -39.04 4.14
C ALA A 631 -13.06 -39.13 5.56
N ARG A 632 -12.92 -40.30 6.14
CA ARG A 632 -12.26 -40.48 7.43
C ARG A 632 -10.75 -40.20 7.37
N LYS A 633 -10.09 -40.60 6.28
CA LYS A 633 -8.66 -40.27 6.03
C LYS A 633 -8.46 -38.79 5.87
N GLU A 634 -9.32 -38.10 5.08
CA GLU A 634 -9.33 -36.65 4.94
C GLU A 634 -9.51 -35.94 6.29
N ALA A 635 -10.49 -36.40 7.10
CA ALA A 635 -10.76 -35.79 8.41
C ALA A 635 -9.57 -35.95 9.39
N ARG A 636 -8.84 -37.06 9.36
CA ARG A 636 -7.62 -37.27 10.15
C ARG A 636 -6.47 -36.39 9.66
N TYR A 637 -6.32 -36.26 8.35
CA TYR A 637 -5.30 -35.39 7.74
C TYR A 637 -5.53 -33.92 8.14
N LEU A 638 -6.76 -33.42 8.00
CA LEU A 638 -7.13 -32.06 8.41
C LEU A 638 -6.95 -31.85 9.92
N GLY A 639 -7.28 -32.86 10.73
CA GLY A 639 -7.04 -32.82 12.17
C GLY A 639 -5.55 -32.68 12.53
N SER A 640 -4.69 -33.41 11.84
CA SER A 640 -3.23 -33.30 12.02
C SER A 640 -2.69 -31.92 11.60
N LEU A 641 -3.20 -31.36 10.50
CA LEU A 641 -2.83 -30.00 10.06
C LEU A 641 -3.29 -28.93 11.06
N ALA A 642 -4.54 -29.01 11.52
CA ALA A 642 -5.09 -28.06 12.49
C ALA A 642 -4.30 -28.07 13.80
N LEU A 643 -3.99 -29.27 14.30
CA LEU A 643 -3.21 -29.45 15.52
C LEU A 643 -1.79 -28.90 15.37
N ARG A 644 -1.14 -29.16 14.24
CA ARG A 644 0.19 -28.62 13.94
C ARG A 644 0.18 -27.10 13.89
N ALA A 645 -0.77 -26.49 13.19
CA ALA A 645 -0.90 -25.03 13.09
C ALA A 645 -1.14 -24.38 14.46
N CYS A 646 -2.02 -24.97 15.31
CA CYS A 646 -2.24 -24.50 16.68
C CYS A 646 -0.97 -24.63 17.53
N ASN A 647 -0.25 -25.73 17.44
CA ASN A 647 0.99 -25.94 18.20
C ASN A 647 2.12 -24.98 17.75
N SER A 648 2.23 -24.69 16.45
CA SER A 648 3.16 -23.67 15.91
C SER A 648 2.84 -22.29 16.46
N TYR A 649 1.56 -21.94 16.55
CA TYR A 649 1.13 -20.67 17.15
C TYR A 649 1.45 -20.61 18.64
N LYS A 650 1.11 -21.65 19.40
CA LYS A 650 1.44 -21.75 20.84
C LYS A 650 2.95 -21.66 21.08
N MET A 651 3.77 -22.31 20.27
CA MET A 651 5.23 -22.23 20.34
C MET A 651 5.72 -20.80 20.15
N ALA A 652 5.20 -20.11 19.15
CA ALA A 652 5.61 -18.70 18.89
C ALA A 652 5.21 -17.77 20.04
N LEU A 653 4.06 -17.99 20.69
CA LEU A 653 3.66 -17.26 21.88
C LEU A 653 4.61 -17.52 23.06
N LEU A 654 4.94 -18.80 23.34
CA LEU A 654 5.87 -19.17 24.41
C LEU A 654 7.23 -18.52 24.24
N VAL A 655 7.79 -18.54 23.02
CA VAL A 655 9.06 -17.87 22.72
C VAL A 655 8.98 -16.37 23.05
N ARG A 656 7.90 -15.72 22.65
CA ARG A 656 7.69 -14.28 22.89
C ARG A 656 7.55 -13.96 24.38
N PHE A 657 6.81 -14.81 25.15
CA PHE A 657 6.71 -14.63 26.60
C PHE A 657 8.05 -14.81 27.29
N ILE A 658 8.85 -15.81 26.91
CA ILE A 658 10.19 -16.02 27.44
C ILE A 658 11.10 -14.84 27.14
N ASP A 659 11.04 -14.27 25.92
CA ASP A 659 11.78 -13.08 25.55
C ASP A 659 11.36 -11.85 26.37
N GLY A 660 10.06 -11.68 26.64
CA GLY A 660 9.52 -10.65 27.53
C GLY A 660 10.10 -10.77 28.95
N LEU A 661 10.08 -11.97 29.52
CA LEU A 661 10.66 -12.21 30.85
C LEU A 661 12.17 -11.97 30.90
N HIS A 662 12.91 -12.26 29.83
CA HIS A 662 14.33 -11.90 29.73
C HIS A 662 14.55 -10.39 29.73
N GLN A 663 13.63 -9.59 29.15
CA GLN A 663 13.70 -8.13 29.22
C GLN A 663 13.40 -7.63 30.65
N GLU A 664 12.40 -8.24 31.32
CA GLU A 664 12.09 -7.91 32.72
C GLU A 664 13.29 -8.22 33.64
N ILE A 665 13.97 -9.35 33.45
CA ILE A 665 15.22 -9.67 34.19
C ILE A 665 16.25 -8.58 34.00
N LYS A 666 16.49 -8.09 32.77
CA LYS A 666 17.46 -7.01 32.52
C LYS A 666 17.06 -5.71 33.21
N GLN A 667 15.77 -5.41 33.32
CA GLN A 667 15.28 -4.22 34.03
C GLN A 667 15.43 -4.39 35.54
N ALA A 668 15.05 -5.54 36.09
CA ALA A 668 15.19 -5.87 37.50
C ALA A 668 16.66 -5.89 37.95
N GLN A 669 17.60 -6.37 37.11
CA GLN A 669 19.04 -6.28 37.34
C GLN A 669 19.53 -4.84 37.47
N ARG A 670 19.05 -3.93 36.64
CA ARG A 670 19.39 -2.50 36.73
C ARG A 670 18.78 -1.82 37.97
N ALA A 671 17.64 -2.31 38.43
CA ALA A 671 16.97 -1.83 39.65
C ALA A 671 17.48 -2.48 40.93
N GLY A 672 18.30 -3.54 40.86
CA GLY A 672 18.80 -4.30 42.03
C GLY A 672 17.73 -5.20 42.68
N ASP A 673 16.61 -5.50 41.97
CA ASP A 673 15.48 -6.29 42.47
C ASP A 673 15.75 -7.79 42.31
N SER A 674 16.38 -8.41 43.28
CA SER A 674 16.70 -9.84 43.26
C SER A 674 15.45 -10.73 43.34
N THR A 675 14.36 -10.26 43.94
CA THR A 675 13.11 -11.03 44.06
C THR A 675 12.44 -11.19 42.70
N LYS A 676 12.30 -10.10 41.96
CA LYS A 676 11.74 -10.09 40.60
C LYS A 676 12.57 -10.96 39.63
N ILE A 677 13.91 -10.92 39.76
CA ILE A 677 14.79 -11.77 38.94
C ILE A 677 14.50 -13.26 39.21
N LEU A 678 14.36 -13.67 40.47
CA LEU A 678 14.09 -15.07 40.83
C LEU A 678 12.69 -15.52 40.31
N GLU A 679 11.67 -14.66 40.43
CA GLU A 679 10.32 -14.91 39.91
C GLU A 679 10.38 -15.14 38.39
N CYS A 680 10.98 -14.24 37.66
CA CYS A 680 11.09 -14.37 36.19
C CYS A 680 11.89 -15.62 35.79
N MET A 681 12.99 -15.95 36.47
CA MET A 681 13.75 -17.16 36.19
C MET A 681 12.95 -18.44 36.46
N THR A 682 12.14 -18.45 37.51
CA THR A 682 11.28 -19.60 37.84
C THR A 682 10.21 -19.79 36.75
N GLU A 683 9.61 -18.70 36.28
CA GLU A 683 8.61 -18.75 35.22
C GLU A 683 9.23 -19.15 33.86
N ILE A 684 10.43 -18.66 33.53
CA ILE A 684 11.15 -19.09 32.32
C ILE A 684 11.43 -20.59 32.38
N ALA A 685 11.81 -21.14 33.53
CA ALA A 685 12.06 -22.57 33.68
C ALA A 685 10.78 -23.39 33.42
N ARG A 686 9.61 -22.92 33.92
CA ARG A 686 8.30 -23.54 33.69
C ARG A 686 7.94 -23.50 32.20
N LEU A 687 8.06 -22.35 31.56
CA LEU A 687 7.72 -22.17 30.13
C LEU A 687 8.66 -22.98 29.21
N ASN A 688 9.93 -23.15 29.58
CA ASN A 688 10.86 -23.99 28.81
C ASN A 688 10.49 -25.47 28.82
N VAL A 689 9.87 -25.98 29.87
CA VAL A 689 9.34 -27.33 29.88
C VAL A 689 8.19 -27.49 28.87
N GLN A 690 7.28 -26.51 28.81
CA GLN A 690 6.19 -26.51 27.83
C GLN A 690 6.72 -26.35 26.40
N LYS A 691 7.70 -25.45 26.20
CA LYS A 691 8.39 -25.26 24.91
C LYS A 691 8.99 -26.58 24.41
N ARG A 692 9.64 -27.34 25.26
CA ARG A 692 10.23 -28.64 24.90
C ARG A 692 9.16 -29.66 24.47
N ARG A 693 8.04 -29.75 25.21
CA ARG A 693 6.93 -30.63 24.85
C ARG A 693 6.32 -30.29 23.48
N LEU A 694 6.09 -29.00 23.20
CA LEU A 694 5.60 -28.53 21.89
C LEU A 694 6.59 -28.82 20.77
N SER A 695 7.90 -28.65 21.03
CA SER A 695 8.95 -28.97 20.06
C SER A 695 8.98 -30.46 19.71
N ASP A 696 8.79 -31.34 20.70
CA ASP A 696 8.72 -32.78 20.47
C ASP A 696 7.49 -33.15 19.61
N LEU A 697 6.34 -32.50 19.84
CA LEU A 697 5.11 -32.68 19.05
C LEU A 697 5.24 -32.17 17.62
N LEU A 698 6.01 -31.09 17.39
CA LEU A 698 6.26 -30.53 16.08
C LEU A 698 7.38 -31.25 15.32
N GLY A 699 8.10 -32.16 15.96
CA GLY A 699 9.22 -32.90 15.37
C GLY A 699 10.47 -32.03 15.17
N GLU A 700 10.56 -30.88 15.83
CA GLU A 700 11.68 -29.96 15.75
C GLU A 700 12.77 -30.33 16.76
N ARG A 701 14.04 -30.35 16.32
CA ARG A 701 15.17 -30.48 17.26
C ARG A 701 15.37 -29.13 17.97
N THR A 702 15.05 -29.09 19.25
CA THR A 702 15.28 -27.91 20.09
C THR A 702 16.81 -27.75 20.30
N ILE A 703 17.39 -26.72 19.71
CA ILE A 703 18.72 -26.24 20.12
C ILE A 703 18.50 -25.44 21.39
N ILE A 704 18.92 -25.99 22.53
CA ILE A 704 18.94 -25.29 23.82
C ILE A 704 20.23 -24.45 23.79
N GLY A 705 20.07 -23.11 23.59
CA GLY A 705 21.12 -22.11 23.74
C GLY A 705 20.93 -21.36 25.04
#